data_95bb1ccd28514dce568eac58b047ab2e
#
_entry.id   95bb1ccd28514dce568eac58b047ab2e
#
_cell.length_a   1.000
_cell.length_b   1.000
_cell.length_c   1.000
_cell.angle_alpha   90.00
_cell.angle_beta   90.00
_cell.angle_gamma   90.00
#
_symmetry.space_group_name_H-M   'P 1'
#
loop_
_entity.id
_entity.type
_entity.pdbx_description
1 polymer ?
#
loop_
_entity_poly.entity_id
_entity_poly.type
_entity_poly.pdbx_seq_one_letter_code
_entity_poly.pdbx_strand_id
1 'polypeptide(L)'
;MLLSTIPRTTSFLTMSVIRTRSYSLSVPVLPCAALILMAGCRSGERASLPMESDSTLWNAILAAEDSRIVSAEALEPLQEGIRSGDPVIRSVAVRALGRMEQPSLVRLILPLVTDSAQLVRMEAVNALGQAVYRGGEATATTHLLTASRQEADASTRGVIYQTLGRLPYDSVETLTVVERVLSDAAVNAELDELVGVARGLESFVRLQARKINPSEHLIEALHVLAGYGSNGLRIEAARVRRLAVASLARIGRADLLVTSTEDDDTEVRRLAVAAVATMSEQGKRDETIAQYLDDESPIVRYEALRALGSDPDSSDDCSTVMDAIEDPDPHVSLLAIDLLGDGCEKHDGVASRLFAIAQRWDEASTWHKAAHALVSLAKVDAIQTGRLLPRFAAHESPWVRMYAAYAATASGALPVLARLASDDNDNVRQAVISGLSRLTGHAADSTYIAQLERHDYQLVMTAAGALEGSPNRGAAVAALLATLKRITAERRETSRDVRRAILRQIGELSGAAHIDDLRPYLADFDSTVAREAAQILTDWLGSPVVPSRVPLPAQPLPAFGELVELVSTRAIIQMRGGGSIELRLLPFEAPTNAARFARLARAGYFDGLTFHRIVPGFVVQGGSPGANEYVGDGPFTRDELTRRSHLRGTVGVSTRGRDTGDAQLFINLVDNPRLDHNYTIFAEVVRGMEVVDGLLEGAVIDRIVWR
;
A
#
# COMPACT_ATOMS: atom_id res chain seq x y z
N MET A 1 -54.42 -17.02 33.93
CA MET A 1 -54.78 -17.85 35.09
C MET A 1 -53.50 -18.21 35.82
N LEU A 2 -53.42 -17.69 37.07
CA LEU A 2 -52.63 -18.18 38.22
C LEU A 2 -51.08 -18.27 38.06
N LEU A 3 -50.32 -17.32 38.58
CA LEU A 3 -49.97 -16.97 40.00
C LEU A 3 -49.25 -18.10 40.76
N SER A 4 -47.97 -17.91 41.13
CA SER A 4 -47.42 -17.65 42.49
C SER A 4 -46.05 -18.28 42.60
N THR A 5 -45.01 -17.94 43.29
CA THR A 5 -44.71 -16.92 44.36
C THR A 5 -43.24 -17.05 44.68
N ILE A 6 -42.62 -15.96 45.05
CA ILE A 6 -41.25 -15.82 45.62
C ILE A 6 -41.26 -16.36 47.07
N PRO A 7 -40.11 -16.77 47.69
CA PRO A 7 -39.58 -15.85 48.67
C PRO A 7 -38.05 -15.62 48.69
N ARG A 8 -37.72 -14.36 49.06
CA ARG A 8 -36.42 -13.86 49.53
C ARG A 8 -36.07 -14.46 50.89
N THR A 9 -34.78 -14.67 51.14
CA THR A 9 -34.22 -14.52 52.50
C THR A 9 -32.81 -13.88 52.42
N THR A 10 -32.74 -12.75 53.03
CA THR A 10 -31.54 -11.97 53.48
C THR A 10 -30.89 -12.62 54.69
N SER A 11 -29.57 -12.59 54.79
CA SER A 11 -28.87 -12.59 56.09
C SER A 11 -27.57 -11.80 55.96
N PHE A 12 -27.51 -10.74 56.75
CA PHE A 12 -26.34 -9.95 57.13
C PHE A 12 -25.55 -10.73 58.21
N LEU A 13 -24.20 -10.60 58.16
CA LEU A 13 -23.37 -10.68 59.39
C LEU A 13 -22.06 -9.91 59.20
N THR A 14 -21.97 -8.88 59.90
CA THR A 14 -21.01 -7.96 60.52
C THR A 14 -19.57 -8.37 60.71
N MET A 15 -18.73 -7.37 60.42
CA MET A 15 -17.45 -6.90 60.97
C MET A 15 -16.74 -7.71 62.08
N SER A 16 -15.42 -7.84 61.90
CA SER A 16 -14.51 -7.71 63.04
C SER A 16 -13.16 -7.10 62.61
N VAL A 17 -12.83 -5.95 63.22
CA VAL A 17 -11.60 -5.20 63.15
C VAL A 17 -10.64 -5.77 64.16
N ILE A 18 -9.38 -6.10 63.76
CA ILE A 18 -8.28 -6.27 64.70
C ILE A 18 -7.14 -5.36 64.27
N ARG A 19 -6.86 -4.35 65.17
CA ARG A 19 -5.65 -3.54 65.25
C ARG A 19 -4.58 -4.33 65.97
N THR A 20 -3.34 -4.37 65.42
CA THR A 20 -2.13 -4.52 66.24
C THR A 20 -0.95 -3.75 65.62
N ARG A 21 -0.57 -2.75 66.32
CA ARG A 21 0.72 -2.18 66.75
C ARG A 21 1.96 -2.37 65.87
N SER A 22 2.47 -1.19 65.51
CA SER A 22 3.80 -0.86 65.03
C SER A 22 4.91 -1.27 66.03
N TYR A 23 5.98 -1.87 65.48
CA TYR A 23 7.34 -1.79 66.05
C TYR A 23 8.30 -1.34 64.95
N SER A 24 8.95 -0.21 65.21
CA SER A 24 10.05 0.33 64.44
C SER A 24 11.35 -0.41 64.85
N LEU A 25 12.07 -0.95 63.88
CA LEU A 25 13.47 -1.30 63.99
C LEU A 25 14.20 -0.80 62.74
N SER A 26 15.04 0.18 62.97
CA SER A 26 16.00 0.74 62.02
C SER A 26 17.18 -0.21 61.85
N VAL A 27 17.49 -0.63 60.59
CA VAL A 27 18.75 -1.26 60.20
C VAL A 27 19.16 -0.71 58.81
N PRO A 28 20.47 -0.52 58.56
CA PRO A 28 20.95 0.42 57.53
C PRO A 28 20.87 -0.13 56.10
N VAL A 29 20.66 0.80 55.18
CA VAL A 29 20.60 0.59 53.73
C VAL A 29 21.99 0.26 53.19
N LEU A 30 22.17 -0.95 52.67
CA LEU A 30 23.17 -1.29 51.66
C LEU A 30 22.46 -1.51 50.32
N PRO A 31 22.97 -1.00 49.20
CA PRO A 31 22.30 -1.15 47.94
C PRO A 31 22.52 -2.57 47.38
N CYS A 32 21.55 -3.46 47.57
CA CYS A 32 21.45 -4.67 46.79
C CYS A 32 20.84 -4.33 45.40
N ALA A 33 21.65 -4.50 44.38
CA ALA A 33 21.20 -4.52 43.01
C ALA A 33 20.09 -5.58 42.86
N ALA A 34 18.85 -5.13 42.69
CA ALA A 34 17.73 -6.00 42.35
C ALA A 34 17.91 -6.48 40.90
N LEU A 35 18.32 -7.75 40.75
CA LEU A 35 18.14 -8.52 39.53
C LEU A 35 16.65 -8.69 39.33
N ILE A 36 16.02 -7.79 38.53
CA ILE A 36 14.70 -8.04 37.96
C ILE A 36 14.93 -8.93 36.76
N LEU A 37 14.61 -10.21 36.89
CA LEU A 37 14.40 -11.12 35.78
C LEU A 37 13.21 -10.60 34.96
N MET A 38 13.47 -9.77 34.00
CA MET A 38 12.57 -9.50 32.88
C MET A 38 12.79 -10.60 31.83
N ALA A 39 12.13 -11.72 32.02
CA ALA A 39 11.91 -12.66 30.94
C ALA A 39 10.94 -12.01 29.94
N GLY A 40 11.41 -11.73 28.71
CA GLY A 40 10.52 -11.40 27.60
C GLY A 40 10.72 -10.06 26.92
N CYS A 41 11.98 -9.57 26.77
CA CYS A 41 12.26 -8.61 25.70
C CYS A 41 13.06 -9.33 24.63
N ARG A 42 12.38 -9.69 23.55
CA ARG A 42 13.02 -10.14 22.32
C ARG A 42 14.08 -9.16 21.88
N SER A 43 15.19 -9.69 21.47
CA SER A 43 16.25 -9.02 20.73
C SER A 43 15.70 -8.47 19.41
N GLY A 44 15.04 -7.31 19.45
CA GLY A 44 15.02 -6.45 18.29
C GLY A 44 16.48 -6.14 17.98
N GLU A 45 16.95 -6.51 16.81
CA GLU A 45 18.26 -6.12 16.29
C GLU A 45 18.43 -4.61 16.56
N ARG A 46 19.23 -4.27 17.54
CA ARG A 46 19.82 -2.94 17.57
C ARG A 46 20.79 -2.92 16.40
N ALA A 47 20.35 -2.36 15.26
CA ALA A 47 21.26 -2.07 14.17
C ALA A 47 22.42 -1.29 14.79
N SER A 48 23.62 -1.87 14.80
CA SER A 48 24.82 -1.16 15.19
C SER A 48 24.98 -0.01 14.18
N LEU A 49 25.11 1.21 14.71
CA LEU A 49 25.38 2.37 13.86
C LEU A 49 26.82 2.26 13.33
N PRO A 50 27.08 2.66 12.06
CA PRO A 50 28.44 2.80 11.55
C PRO A 50 29.25 3.73 12.45
N MET A 51 30.55 3.49 12.56
CA MET A 51 31.43 4.42 13.28
C MET A 51 31.54 5.73 12.51
N GLU A 52 31.67 6.85 13.22
CA GLU A 52 31.77 8.20 12.62
C GLU A 52 32.95 8.33 11.63
N SER A 53 34.02 7.53 11.81
CA SER A 53 35.17 7.45 10.90
C SER A 53 34.82 6.94 9.48
N ASP A 54 33.73 6.19 9.34
CA ASP A 54 33.33 5.62 8.06
C ASP A 54 32.23 6.41 7.34
N SER A 55 31.86 7.58 7.88
CA SER A 55 30.78 8.43 7.35
C SER A 55 31.05 8.91 5.91
N THR A 56 32.32 9.13 5.54
CA THR A 56 32.70 9.53 4.17
C THR A 56 32.41 8.43 3.16
N LEU A 57 32.82 7.19 3.46
CA LEU A 57 32.57 6.03 2.60
C LEU A 57 31.07 5.72 2.55
N TRP A 58 30.37 5.82 3.69
CA TRP A 58 28.92 5.66 3.73
C TRP A 58 28.19 6.64 2.81
N ASN A 59 28.56 7.94 2.86
CA ASN A 59 27.99 8.96 1.98
C ASN A 59 28.28 8.68 0.49
N ALA A 60 29.50 8.20 0.18
CA ALA A 60 29.87 7.82 -1.18
C ALA A 60 29.07 6.62 -1.69
N ILE A 61 28.83 5.61 -0.84
CA ILE A 61 27.97 4.47 -1.14
C ILE A 61 26.54 4.93 -1.44
N LEU A 62 25.96 5.81 -0.61
CA LEU A 62 24.62 6.34 -0.81
C LEU A 62 24.52 7.12 -2.13
N ALA A 63 25.54 7.93 -2.46
CA ALA A 63 25.56 8.65 -3.72
C ALA A 63 25.65 7.73 -4.94
N ALA A 64 26.45 6.67 -4.87
CA ALA A 64 26.56 5.68 -5.92
C ALA A 64 25.24 4.92 -6.10
N GLU A 65 24.58 4.54 -4.99
CA GLU A 65 23.25 3.92 -4.99
C GLU A 65 22.20 4.82 -5.66
N ASP A 66 22.09 6.07 -5.24
CA ASP A 66 21.09 7.03 -5.75
C ASP A 66 21.28 7.32 -7.24
N SER A 67 22.52 7.38 -7.71
CA SER A 67 22.83 7.65 -9.12
C SER A 67 22.29 6.58 -10.09
N ARG A 68 22.14 5.31 -9.64
CA ARG A 68 21.79 4.14 -10.46
C ARG A 68 22.71 3.93 -11.67
N ILE A 69 23.92 4.51 -11.68
CA ILE A 69 24.87 4.40 -12.78
C ILE A 69 25.75 3.16 -12.59
N VAL A 70 25.85 2.33 -13.64
CA VAL A 70 26.66 1.09 -13.64
C VAL A 70 27.86 1.29 -14.55
N SER A 71 28.81 2.12 -14.13
CA SER A 71 30.14 2.24 -14.74
C SER A 71 31.21 1.83 -13.73
N ALA A 72 32.43 1.52 -14.19
CA ALA A 72 33.51 1.13 -13.29
C ALA A 72 33.78 2.22 -12.23
N GLU A 73 33.79 3.48 -12.63
CA GLU A 73 34.00 4.65 -11.76
C GLU A 73 32.84 4.81 -10.76
N ALA A 74 31.60 4.76 -11.22
CA ALA A 74 30.44 4.93 -10.35
C ALA A 74 30.28 3.79 -9.33
N LEU A 75 30.80 2.60 -9.61
CA LEU A 75 30.78 1.45 -8.71
C LEU A 75 31.95 1.39 -7.72
N GLU A 76 32.97 2.25 -7.86
CA GLU A 76 34.15 2.24 -6.99
C GLU A 76 33.80 2.33 -5.50
N PRO A 77 32.90 3.24 -5.02
CA PRO A 77 32.54 3.29 -3.61
C PRO A 77 31.85 2.03 -3.12
N LEU A 78 31.04 1.37 -3.95
CA LEU A 78 30.39 0.12 -3.60
C LEU A 78 31.38 -1.03 -3.52
N GLN A 79 32.37 -1.07 -4.41
CA GLN A 79 33.44 -2.07 -4.38
C GLN A 79 34.40 -1.88 -3.20
N GLU A 80 34.67 -0.65 -2.79
CA GLU A 80 35.41 -0.35 -1.56
C GLU A 80 34.59 -0.78 -0.35
N GLY A 81 33.29 -0.40 -0.30
CA GLY A 81 32.39 -0.72 0.79
C GLY A 81 32.24 -2.21 1.07
N ILE A 82 32.12 -3.07 0.04
CA ILE A 82 32.05 -4.53 0.23
C ILE A 82 33.35 -5.16 0.74
N ARG A 83 34.48 -4.44 0.71
CA ARG A 83 35.79 -4.87 1.27
C ARG A 83 36.10 -4.23 2.63
N SER A 84 35.22 -3.38 3.14
CA SER A 84 35.42 -2.70 4.42
C SER A 84 35.63 -3.70 5.58
N GLY A 85 36.46 -3.35 6.54
CA GLY A 85 36.60 -4.09 7.80
C GLY A 85 35.32 -4.07 8.65
N ASP A 86 34.48 -3.02 8.51
CA ASP A 86 33.22 -2.88 9.23
C ASP A 86 32.10 -3.68 8.52
N PRO A 87 31.48 -4.67 9.19
CA PRO A 87 30.38 -5.45 8.62
C PRO A 87 29.14 -4.60 8.33
N VAL A 88 28.92 -3.47 9.04
CA VAL A 88 27.81 -2.56 8.76
C VAL A 88 28.00 -1.87 7.41
N ILE A 89 29.20 -1.38 7.13
CA ILE A 89 29.53 -0.79 5.82
C ILE A 89 29.43 -1.83 4.71
N ARG A 90 29.92 -3.07 4.92
CA ARG A 90 29.75 -4.14 3.93
C ARG A 90 28.29 -4.45 3.66
N SER A 91 27.45 -4.47 4.70
CA SER A 91 26.01 -4.74 4.54
C SER A 91 25.29 -3.62 3.76
N VAL A 92 25.63 -2.36 4.01
CA VAL A 92 25.10 -1.20 3.28
C VAL A 92 25.52 -1.24 1.82
N ALA A 93 26.81 -1.53 1.54
CA ALA A 93 27.33 -1.58 0.18
C ALA A 93 26.71 -2.72 -0.63
N VAL A 94 26.56 -3.93 -0.06
CA VAL A 94 25.94 -5.05 -0.77
C VAL A 94 24.45 -4.82 -1.00
N ARG A 95 23.74 -4.18 -0.06
CA ARG A 95 22.36 -3.77 -0.24
C ARG A 95 22.22 -2.78 -1.40
N ALA A 96 23.10 -1.78 -1.46
CA ALA A 96 23.15 -0.81 -2.56
C ALA A 96 23.34 -1.49 -3.93
N LEU A 97 24.24 -2.48 -4.03
CA LEU A 97 24.41 -3.27 -5.26
C LEU A 97 23.11 -3.98 -5.67
N GLY A 98 22.34 -4.53 -4.72
CA GLY A 98 21.06 -5.17 -4.98
C GLY A 98 20.02 -4.19 -5.52
N ARG A 99 19.91 -3.00 -4.89
CA ARG A 99 18.95 -1.94 -5.24
C ARG A 99 19.18 -1.33 -6.63
N MET A 100 20.32 -1.54 -7.22
CA MET A 100 20.57 -1.14 -8.62
C MET A 100 19.83 -2.03 -9.63
N GLU A 101 19.31 -3.19 -9.23
CA GLU A 101 18.52 -4.14 -10.04
C GLU A 101 19.22 -4.52 -11.38
N GLN A 102 20.52 -4.80 -11.32
CA GLN A 102 21.34 -5.13 -12.48
C GLN A 102 21.94 -6.53 -12.35
N PRO A 103 21.57 -7.49 -13.23
CA PRO A 103 22.12 -8.85 -13.20
C PRO A 103 23.66 -8.90 -13.33
N SER A 104 24.29 -7.93 -13.99
CA SER A 104 25.74 -7.83 -14.11
C SER A 104 26.47 -7.65 -12.78
N LEU A 105 25.76 -7.20 -11.72
CA LEU A 105 26.32 -6.97 -10.38
C LEU A 105 26.30 -8.23 -9.50
N VAL A 106 25.62 -9.30 -9.90
CA VAL A 106 25.56 -10.58 -9.18
C VAL A 106 26.96 -11.07 -8.80
N ARG A 107 27.94 -10.94 -9.70
CA ARG A 107 29.34 -11.34 -9.45
C ARG A 107 30.01 -10.61 -8.27
N LEU A 108 29.59 -9.38 -7.97
CA LEU A 108 30.11 -8.61 -6.83
C LEU A 108 29.40 -8.99 -5.52
N ILE A 109 28.16 -9.45 -5.59
CA ILE A 109 27.32 -9.82 -4.44
C ILE A 109 27.63 -11.25 -3.96
N LEU A 110 27.85 -12.20 -4.87
CA LEU A 110 28.00 -13.63 -4.58
C LEU A 110 29.03 -13.97 -3.48
N PRO A 111 30.23 -13.37 -3.42
CA PRO A 111 31.22 -13.70 -2.38
C PRO A 111 30.71 -13.37 -0.96
N LEU A 112 29.76 -12.43 -0.82
CA LEU A 112 29.24 -11.97 0.46
C LEU A 112 28.12 -12.87 1.03
N VAL A 113 27.61 -13.81 0.25
CA VAL A 113 26.68 -14.84 0.74
C VAL A 113 27.32 -15.73 1.82
N THR A 114 28.65 -15.84 1.83
CA THR A 114 29.42 -16.58 2.83
C THR A 114 30.26 -15.68 3.73
N ASP A 115 29.92 -14.39 3.85
CA ASP A 115 30.61 -13.45 4.75
C ASP A 115 30.59 -13.94 6.20
N SER A 116 31.62 -13.63 6.95
CA SER A 116 31.75 -13.99 8.36
C SER A 116 30.64 -13.40 9.24
N ALA A 117 30.15 -12.20 8.89
CA ALA A 117 29.07 -11.50 9.62
C ALA A 117 27.69 -11.91 9.06
N GLN A 118 26.82 -12.39 9.93
CA GLN A 118 25.45 -12.78 9.59
C GLN A 118 24.67 -11.66 8.87
N LEU A 119 24.75 -10.43 9.36
CA LEU A 119 24.09 -9.28 8.74
C LEU A 119 24.45 -9.13 7.26
N VAL A 120 25.72 -9.29 6.94
CA VAL A 120 26.21 -9.19 5.55
C VAL A 120 25.68 -10.34 4.70
N ARG A 121 25.68 -11.60 5.22
CA ARG A 121 25.11 -12.74 4.50
C ARG A 121 23.64 -12.54 4.19
N MET A 122 22.84 -12.10 5.17
CA MET A 122 21.40 -11.84 4.98
C MET A 122 21.15 -10.75 3.92
N GLU A 123 21.93 -9.65 3.95
CA GLU A 123 21.81 -8.60 2.95
C GLU A 123 22.29 -9.06 1.57
N ALA A 124 23.35 -9.87 1.48
CA ALA A 124 23.83 -10.41 0.21
C ALA A 124 22.79 -11.33 -0.46
N VAL A 125 22.15 -12.20 0.32
CA VAL A 125 21.07 -13.06 -0.17
C VAL A 125 19.90 -12.23 -0.71
N ASN A 126 19.46 -11.21 0.05
CA ASN A 126 18.41 -10.31 -0.40
C ASN A 126 18.82 -9.52 -1.66
N ALA A 127 20.05 -9.01 -1.68
CA ALA A 127 20.60 -8.26 -2.81
C ALA A 127 20.69 -9.09 -4.10
N LEU A 128 20.99 -10.40 -4.01
CA LEU A 128 20.92 -11.30 -5.17
C LEU A 128 19.52 -11.31 -5.79
N GLY A 129 18.49 -11.46 -4.96
CA GLY A 129 17.11 -11.45 -5.44
C GLY A 129 16.69 -10.11 -6.07
N GLN A 130 17.21 -9.00 -5.57
CA GLN A 130 16.95 -7.69 -6.16
C GLN A 130 17.72 -7.48 -7.47
N ALA A 131 19.00 -7.86 -7.51
CA ALA A 131 19.84 -7.70 -8.70
C ALA A 131 19.26 -8.43 -9.93
N VAL A 132 18.61 -9.58 -9.73
CA VAL A 132 18.02 -10.38 -10.81
C VAL A 132 16.52 -10.14 -11.00
N TYR A 133 15.95 -9.10 -10.40
CA TYR A 133 14.50 -8.81 -10.48
C TYR A 133 13.98 -8.74 -11.92
N ARG A 134 14.83 -8.31 -12.87
CA ARG A 134 14.49 -8.18 -14.30
C ARG A 134 14.91 -9.39 -15.14
N GLY A 135 15.36 -10.47 -14.52
CA GLY A 135 15.84 -11.69 -15.18
C GLY A 135 17.31 -12.01 -14.88
N GLY A 136 17.81 -13.11 -15.42
CA GLY A 136 19.19 -13.58 -15.21
C GLY A 136 19.39 -14.32 -13.88
N GLU A 137 18.34 -14.94 -13.35
CA GLU A 137 18.28 -15.56 -12.02
C GLU A 137 19.06 -16.88 -11.88
N ALA A 138 19.44 -17.55 -12.98
CA ALA A 138 19.99 -18.90 -12.94
C ALA A 138 21.22 -19.05 -12.03
N THR A 139 22.16 -18.09 -12.10
CA THR A 139 23.35 -18.08 -11.24
C THR A 139 22.97 -17.87 -9.77
N ALA A 140 22.08 -16.90 -9.49
CA ALA A 140 21.60 -16.63 -8.13
C ALA A 140 20.87 -17.85 -7.56
N THR A 141 19.99 -18.50 -8.33
CA THR A 141 19.26 -19.71 -7.95
C THR A 141 20.20 -20.83 -7.53
N THR A 142 21.19 -21.16 -8.37
CA THR A 142 22.15 -22.25 -8.10
C THR A 142 22.90 -22.00 -6.78
N HIS A 143 23.36 -20.78 -6.55
CA HIS A 143 24.07 -20.42 -5.31
C HIS A 143 23.16 -20.44 -4.08
N LEU A 144 21.93 -19.93 -4.18
CA LEU A 144 20.97 -19.95 -3.09
C LEU A 144 20.50 -21.36 -2.73
N LEU A 145 20.28 -22.25 -3.70
CA LEU A 145 20.00 -23.67 -3.46
C LEU A 145 21.18 -24.38 -2.78
N THR A 146 22.42 -23.99 -3.07
CA THR A 146 23.60 -24.51 -2.37
C THR A 146 23.68 -23.94 -0.95
N ALA A 147 23.51 -22.63 -0.81
CA ALA A 147 23.56 -21.94 0.48
C ALA A 147 22.47 -22.43 1.45
N SER A 148 21.25 -22.77 0.98
CA SER A 148 20.17 -23.28 1.84
C SER A 148 20.55 -24.59 2.57
N ARG A 149 21.48 -25.36 2.02
CA ARG A 149 21.97 -26.63 2.60
C ARG A 149 23.19 -26.45 3.51
N GLN A 150 23.94 -25.35 3.35
CA GLN A 150 25.23 -25.12 4.01
C GLN A 150 25.16 -24.07 5.13
N GLU A 151 24.18 -23.16 5.08
CA GLU A 151 24.01 -22.10 6.08
C GLU A 151 23.56 -22.71 7.42
N ALA A 152 24.31 -22.41 8.47
CA ALA A 152 24.04 -22.92 9.82
C ALA A 152 23.00 -22.07 10.58
N ASP A 153 22.91 -20.78 10.25
CA ASP A 153 22.03 -19.84 10.93
C ASP A 153 20.60 -19.90 10.37
N ALA A 154 19.62 -20.17 11.26
CA ALA A 154 18.21 -20.33 10.89
C ALA A 154 17.60 -19.05 10.27
N SER A 155 17.90 -17.88 10.83
CA SER A 155 17.39 -16.61 10.31
C SER A 155 17.93 -16.32 8.91
N THR A 156 19.20 -16.63 8.63
CA THR A 156 19.82 -16.49 7.31
C THR A 156 19.21 -17.49 6.32
N ARG A 157 18.98 -18.77 6.74
CA ARG A 157 18.25 -19.73 5.90
C ARG A 157 16.84 -19.23 5.56
N GLY A 158 16.13 -18.61 6.53
CA GLY A 158 14.84 -17.99 6.28
C GLY A 158 14.89 -16.94 5.16
N VAL A 159 15.93 -16.07 5.14
CA VAL A 159 16.11 -15.08 4.06
C VAL A 159 16.43 -15.76 2.71
N ILE A 160 17.15 -16.88 2.72
CA ILE A 160 17.42 -17.67 1.51
C ILE A 160 16.12 -18.20 0.92
N TYR A 161 15.24 -18.82 1.74
CA TYR A 161 13.96 -19.35 1.27
C TYR A 161 13.02 -18.24 0.80
N GLN A 162 12.96 -17.13 1.53
CA GLN A 162 12.20 -15.95 1.09
C GLN A 162 12.69 -15.46 -0.29
N THR A 163 14.00 -15.41 -0.49
CA THR A 163 14.57 -14.94 -1.75
C THR A 163 14.33 -15.93 -2.89
N LEU A 164 14.50 -17.24 -2.66
CA LEU A 164 14.16 -18.28 -3.63
C LEU A 164 12.70 -18.17 -4.10
N GLY A 165 11.74 -17.92 -3.19
CA GLY A 165 10.33 -17.83 -3.55
C GLY A 165 9.98 -16.70 -4.53
N ARG A 166 10.82 -15.65 -4.63
CA ARG A 166 10.50 -14.44 -5.43
C ARG A 166 11.34 -14.26 -6.70
N LEU A 167 12.25 -15.20 -7.03
CA LEU A 167 13.05 -15.07 -8.24
C LEU A 167 12.21 -15.24 -9.52
N PRO A 168 12.58 -14.55 -10.63
CA PRO A 168 11.80 -14.54 -11.87
C PRO A 168 12.12 -15.76 -12.76
N TYR A 169 11.75 -16.96 -12.31
CA TYR A 169 12.05 -18.22 -13.02
C TYR A 169 11.40 -18.33 -14.39
N ASP A 170 12.16 -18.79 -15.37
CA ASP A 170 11.70 -19.06 -16.74
C ASP A 170 11.55 -20.56 -17.05
N SER A 171 12.24 -21.46 -16.30
CA SER A 171 12.23 -22.92 -16.51
C SER A 171 11.28 -23.62 -15.54
N VAL A 172 10.42 -24.51 -16.06
CA VAL A 172 9.53 -25.36 -15.27
C VAL A 172 10.31 -26.34 -14.39
N GLU A 173 11.45 -26.85 -14.87
CA GLU A 173 12.32 -27.74 -14.10
C GLU A 173 12.86 -27.02 -12.86
N THR A 174 13.31 -25.79 -13.01
CA THR A 174 13.80 -24.97 -11.89
C THR A 174 12.67 -24.67 -10.91
N LEU A 175 11.49 -24.32 -11.41
CA LEU A 175 10.30 -24.09 -10.57
C LEU A 175 9.97 -25.32 -9.73
N THR A 176 9.98 -26.53 -10.32
CA THR A 176 9.70 -27.79 -9.61
C THR A 176 10.73 -28.06 -8.50
N VAL A 177 12.01 -27.77 -8.77
CA VAL A 177 13.07 -27.93 -7.75
C VAL A 177 12.86 -26.96 -6.59
N VAL A 178 12.59 -25.69 -6.89
CA VAL A 178 12.38 -24.65 -5.86
C VAL A 178 11.13 -24.91 -5.04
N GLU A 179 10.03 -25.28 -5.68
CA GLU A 179 8.80 -25.68 -5.01
C GLU A 179 9.06 -26.77 -3.97
N ARG A 180 9.74 -27.84 -4.39
CA ARG A 180 10.10 -28.96 -3.49
C ARG A 180 10.94 -28.49 -2.31
N VAL A 181 12.00 -27.68 -2.57
CA VAL A 181 12.90 -27.20 -1.52
C VAL A 181 12.15 -26.33 -0.49
N LEU A 182 11.23 -25.47 -0.94
CA LEU A 182 10.40 -24.66 -0.06
C LEU A 182 9.41 -25.50 0.74
N SER A 183 8.78 -26.49 0.10
CA SER A 183 7.80 -27.37 0.75
C SER A 183 8.48 -28.29 1.78
N ASP A 184 9.65 -28.85 1.46
CA ASP A 184 10.44 -29.68 2.40
C ASP A 184 10.90 -28.85 3.61
N ALA A 185 11.29 -27.57 3.41
CA ALA A 185 11.67 -26.68 4.48
C ALA A 185 10.48 -26.35 5.40
N ALA A 186 9.28 -26.24 4.89
CA ALA A 186 8.08 -25.94 5.67
C ALA A 186 7.77 -26.97 6.77
N VAL A 187 8.15 -28.23 6.57
CA VAL A 187 7.86 -29.32 7.50
C VAL A 187 8.90 -29.41 8.63
N ASN A 188 10.14 -28.96 8.40
CA ASN A 188 11.28 -29.24 9.28
C ASN A 188 11.93 -27.98 9.91
N ALA A 189 11.47 -26.77 9.57
CA ALA A 189 12.11 -25.53 9.98
C ALA A 189 11.76 -25.12 11.44
N GLU A 190 12.73 -24.46 12.11
CA GLU A 190 12.48 -23.75 13.36
C GLU A 190 11.69 -22.44 13.08
N LEU A 191 11.06 -21.85 14.12
CA LEU A 191 10.17 -20.71 13.92
C LEU A 191 10.85 -19.51 13.22
N ASP A 192 12.10 -19.20 13.56
CA ASP A 192 12.82 -18.06 12.97
C ASP A 192 13.13 -18.27 11.48
N GLU A 193 13.32 -19.50 11.05
CA GLU A 193 13.47 -19.92 9.65
C GLU A 193 12.10 -20.00 8.96
N LEU A 194 11.08 -20.50 9.67
CA LEU A 194 9.76 -20.81 9.15
C LEU A 194 9.01 -19.59 8.63
N VAL A 195 9.18 -18.42 9.28
CA VAL A 195 8.62 -17.16 8.75
C VAL A 195 9.20 -16.83 7.36
N GLY A 196 10.50 -17.06 7.17
CA GLY A 196 11.15 -16.90 5.86
C GLY A 196 10.66 -17.89 4.81
N VAL A 197 10.47 -19.17 5.21
CA VAL A 197 9.89 -20.21 4.36
C VAL A 197 8.45 -19.85 3.95
N ALA A 198 7.60 -19.44 4.89
CA ALA A 198 6.22 -19.05 4.61
C ALA A 198 6.14 -17.85 3.64
N ARG A 199 7.03 -16.86 3.80
CA ARG A 199 7.17 -15.75 2.85
C ARG A 199 7.64 -16.21 1.47
N GLY A 200 8.57 -17.16 1.43
CA GLY A 200 9.05 -17.77 0.19
C GLY A 200 7.93 -18.50 -0.55
N LEU A 201 7.14 -19.30 0.16
CA LEU A 201 5.98 -20.02 -0.38
C LEU A 201 4.90 -19.05 -0.88
N GLU A 202 4.56 -18.01 -0.09
CA GLU A 202 3.60 -16.98 -0.53
C GLU A 202 4.05 -16.31 -1.82
N SER A 203 5.30 -15.85 -1.86
CA SER A 203 5.84 -15.19 -3.04
C SER A 203 5.90 -16.12 -4.25
N PHE A 204 6.29 -17.39 -4.04
CA PHE A 204 6.31 -18.41 -5.07
C PHE A 204 4.92 -18.66 -5.65
N VAL A 205 3.93 -18.88 -4.79
CA VAL A 205 2.54 -19.07 -5.21
C VAL A 205 2.02 -17.83 -5.93
N ARG A 206 2.22 -16.64 -5.38
CA ARG A 206 1.73 -15.40 -5.96
C ARG A 206 2.31 -15.11 -7.34
N LEU A 207 3.59 -15.40 -7.55
CA LEU A 207 4.31 -15.06 -8.79
C LEU A 207 4.30 -16.18 -9.83
N GLN A 208 4.26 -17.45 -9.40
CA GLN A 208 4.53 -18.58 -10.27
C GLN A 208 3.36 -19.57 -10.45
N ALA A 209 2.31 -19.54 -9.61
CA ALA A 209 1.22 -20.50 -9.66
C ALA A 209 0.50 -20.60 -11.03
N ARG A 210 0.58 -19.54 -11.85
CA ARG A 210 0.05 -19.57 -13.22
C ARG A 210 0.92 -20.32 -14.23
N LYS A 211 2.20 -20.59 -13.89
CA LYS A 211 3.18 -21.26 -14.75
C LYS A 211 3.26 -22.77 -14.49
N ILE A 212 2.83 -23.20 -13.29
CA ILE A 212 2.85 -24.59 -12.86
C ILE A 212 1.52 -24.92 -12.16
N ASN A 213 1.15 -26.21 -12.16
CA ASN A 213 0.12 -26.72 -11.27
C ASN A 213 0.76 -26.99 -9.90
N PRO A 214 0.30 -26.39 -8.81
CA PRO A 214 0.80 -26.66 -7.46
C PRO A 214 0.75 -28.15 -7.15
N SER A 215 1.84 -28.73 -6.63
CA SER A 215 1.91 -30.13 -6.26
C SER A 215 1.10 -30.39 -4.98
N GLU A 216 0.63 -31.64 -4.77
CA GLU A 216 0.01 -32.05 -3.52
C GLU A 216 0.97 -31.84 -2.33
N HIS A 217 2.27 -31.99 -2.52
CA HIS A 217 3.27 -31.72 -1.49
C HIS A 217 3.30 -30.27 -1.06
N LEU A 218 3.21 -29.33 -2.00
CA LEU A 218 3.09 -27.88 -1.70
C LEU A 218 1.77 -27.59 -0.96
N ILE A 219 0.67 -28.16 -1.42
CA ILE A 219 -0.66 -27.96 -0.80
C ILE A 219 -0.66 -28.47 0.63
N GLU A 220 -0.13 -29.68 0.88
CA GLU A 220 -0.02 -30.25 2.21
C GLU A 220 0.87 -29.41 3.13
N ALA A 221 2.04 -28.96 2.64
CA ALA A 221 2.92 -28.06 3.39
C ALA A 221 2.22 -26.77 3.80
N LEU A 222 1.49 -26.13 2.88
CA LEU A 222 0.71 -24.93 3.17
C LEU A 222 -0.44 -25.20 4.16
N HIS A 223 -1.10 -26.34 4.05
CA HIS A 223 -2.17 -26.70 4.97
C HIS A 223 -1.65 -26.92 6.41
N VAL A 224 -0.49 -27.57 6.56
CA VAL A 224 0.19 -27.70 7.86
C VAL A 224 0.55 -26.33 8.42
N LEU A 225 1.10 -25.41 7.59
CA LEU A 225 1.43 -24.06 8.01
C LEU A 225 0.20 -23.22 8.38
N ALA A 226 -0.93 -23.41 7.73
CA ALA A 226 -2.19 -22.73 8.04
C ALA A 226 -2.70 -23.04 9.46
N GLY A 227 -2.41 -24.23 10.00
CA GLY A 227 -2.71 -24.63 11.38
C GLY A 227 -1.55 -24.44 12.38
N TYR A 228 -0.40 -23.91 11.95
CA TYR A 228 0.82 -23.85 12.78
C TYR A 228 0.65 -22.98 14.02
N GLY A 229 0.75 -23.63 15.21
CA GLY A 229 0.71 -22.91 16.49
C GLY A 229 -0.62 -22.19 16.76
N SER A 230 -1.74 -22.66 16.22
CA SER A 230 -3.09 -22.11 16.37
C SER A 230 -3.54 -21.91 17.82
N ASN A 231 -2.99 -22.70 18.75
CA ASN A 231 -3.26 -22.57 20.19
C ASN A 231 -2.19 -21.73 20.93
N GLY A 232 -1.38 -20.94 20.23
CA GLY A 232 -0.26 -20.20 20.78
C GLY A 232 -0.28 -18.71 20.48
N LEU A 233 0.02 -17.88 21.51
CA LEU A 233 0.04 -16.42 21.45
C LEU A 233 1.26 -15.81 20.71
N ARG A 234 2.04 -16.58 19.95
CA ARG A 234 3.23 -16.07 19.26
C ARG A 234 2.86 -15.35 17.97
N ILE A 235 3.13 -14.07 17.87
CA ILE A 235 2.88 -13.21 16.69
C ILE A 235 3.50 -13.81 15.41
N GLU A 236 4.68 -14.43 15.51
CA GLU A 236 5.36 -15.04 14.38
C GLU A 236 4.61 -16.28 13.87
N ALA A 237 4.01 -17.07 14.76
CA ALA A 237 3.18 -18.19 14.35
C ALA A 237 1.93 -17.71 13.61
N ALA A 238 1.29 -16.64 14.06
CA ALA A 238 0.18 -16.02 13.34
C ALA A 238 0.60 -15.53 11.93
N ARG A 239 1.78 -14.94 11.79
CA ARG A 239 2.30 -14.55 10.45
C ARG A 239 2.48 -15.73 9.52
N VAL A 240 2.98 -16.86 10.01
CA VAL A 240 3.10 -18.09 9.22
C VAL A 240 1.72 -18.52 8.72
N ARG A 241 0.72 -18.56 9.62
CA ARG A 241 -0.65 -18.91 9.26
C ARG A 241 -1.26 -17.96 8.23
N ARG A 242 -1.13 -16.64 8.41
CA ARG A 242 -1.60 -15.61 7.46
C ARG A 242 -1.07 -15.84 6.05
N LEU A 243 0.24 -16.08 5.91
CA LEU A 243 0.91 -16.32 4.62
C LEU A 243 0.46 -17.63 3.99
N ALA A 244 0.28 -18.69 4.77
CA ALA A 244 -0.20 -19.99 4.31
C ALA A 244 -1.66 -19.93 3.85
N VAL A 245 -2.53 -19.27 4.63
CA VAL A 245 -3.94 -19.07 4.28
C VAL A 245 -4.07 -18.27 2.99
N ALA A 246 -3.30 -17.16 2.86
CA ALA A 246 -3.28 -16.37 1.63
C ALA A 246 -2.81 -17.19 0.41
N SER A 247 -1.85 -18.11 0.60
CA SER A 247 -1.33 -18.98 -0.44
C SER A 247 -2.37 -20.02 -0.86
N LEU A 248 -3.01 -20.71 0.09
CA LEU A 248 -4.07 -21.68 -0.18
C LEU A 248 -5.28 -21.05 -0.88
N ALA A 249 -5.69 -19.84 -0.43
CA ALA A 249 -6.73 -19.06 -1.10
C ALA A 249 -6.36 -18.78 -2.56
N ARG A 250 -5.10 -18.38 -2.82
CA ARG A 250 -4.61 -18.05 -4.16
C ARG A 250 -4.61 -19.23 -5.13
N ILE A 251 -4.36 -20.45 -4.65
CA ILE A 251 -4.39 -21.67 -5.49
C ILE A 251 -5.79 -22.34 -5.52
N GLY A 252 -6.82 -21.70 -4.94
CA GLY A 252 -8.20 -22.15 -5.01
C GLY A 252 -8.52 -23.29 -4.06
N ARG A 253 -7.77 -23.46 -2.94
CA ARG A 253 -8.00 -24.49 -1.93
C ARG A 253 -8.73 -23.92 -0.70
N ALA A 254 -9.80 -23.16 -0.95
CA ALA A 254 -10.69 -22.64 0.11
C ALA A 254 -11.33 -23.76 0.95
N ASP A 255 -11.50 -24.96 0.38
CA ASP A 255 -11.97 -26.16 1.07
C ASP A 255 -11.13 -26.53 2.31
N LEU A 256 -9.83 -26.22 2.30
CA LEU A 256 -8.90 -26.46 3.41
C LEU A 256 -8.89 -25.35 4.46
N LEU A 257 -9.62 -24.25 4.24
CA LEU A 257 -9.54 -23.03 5.06
C LEU A 257 -10.78 -22.81 5.95
N VAL A 258 -11.78 -23.70 5.91
CA VAL A 258 -13.00 -23.54 6.72
C VAL A 258 -12.67 -23.45 8.22
N THR A 259 -11.75 -24.26 8.73
CA THR A 259 -11.33 -24.21 10.13
C THR A 259 -10.51 -22.97 10.48
N SER A 260 -9.85 -22.35 9.50
CA SER A 260 -9.09 -21.11 9.71
C SER A 260 -9.98 -19.88 9.93
N THR A 261 -11.28 -19.98 9.65
CA THR A 261 -12.24 -18.91 9.97
C THR A 261 -12.46 -18.75 11.48
N GLU A 262 -12.12 -19.76 12.29
CA GLU A 262 -12.22 -19.76 13.75
C GLU A 262 -10.88 -19.42 14.44
N ASP A 263 -9.87 -18.97 13.70
CA ASP A 263 -8.53 -18.66 14.26
C ASP A 263 -8.57 -17.51 15.25
N ASP A 264 -7.77 -17.59 16.30
CA ASP A 264 -7.60 -16.50 17.28
C ASP A 264 -7.08 -15.19 16.66
N ASP A 265 -6.34 -15.30 15.56
CA ASP A 265 -5.79 -14.16 14.85
C ASP A 265 -6.80 -13.57 13.85
N THR A 266 -7.17 -12.33 14.07
CA THR A 266 -8.14 -11.59 13.26
C THR A 266 -7.82 -11.60 11.75
N GLU A 267 -6.54 -11.47 11.39
CA GLU A 267 -6.15 -11.42 9.98
C GLU A 267 -6.21 -12.81 9.33
N VAL A 268 -5.95 -13.88 10.07
CA VAL A 268 -6.18 -15.26 9.61
C VAL A 268 -7.67 -15.47 9.35
N ARG A 269 -8.56 -15.07 10.28
CA ARG A 269 -10.02 -15.15 10.09
C ARG A 269 -10.47 -14.39 8.86
N ARG A 270 -10.03 -13.13 8.72
CA ARG A 270 -10.37 -12.29 7.57
C ARG A 270 -9.98 -12.93 6.24
N LEU A 271 -8.73 -13.43 6.13
CA LEU A 271 -8.22 -14.07 4.92
C LEU A 271 -8.98 -15.39 4.63
N ALA A 272 -9.33 -16.14 5.66
CA ALA A 272 -10.10 -17.39 5.51
C ALA A 272 -11.54 -17.11 5.05
N VAL A 273 -12.22 -16.10 5.63
CA VAL A 273 -13.55 -15.66 5.18
C VAL A 273 -13.52 -15.23 3.72
N ALA A 274 -12.52 -14.43 3.33
CA ALA A 274 -12.33 -14.02 1.94
C ALA A 274 -12.12 -15.21 0.99
N ALA A 275 -11.42 -16.25 1.44
CA ALA A 275 -11.19 -17.45 0.66
C ALA A 275 -12.47 -18.31 0.52
N VAL A 276 -13.19 -18.52 1.63
CA VAL A 276 -14.46 -19.28 1.66
C VAL A 276 -15.49 -18.65 0.73
N ALA A 277 -15.50 -17.33 0.60
CA ALA A 277 -16.37 -16.62 -0.35
C ALA A 277 -16.20 -17.07 -1.82
N THR A 278 -15.06 -17.67 -2.16
CA THR A 278 -14.78 -18.18 -3.52
C THR A 278 -15.19 -19.65 -3.73
N MET A 279 -15.74 -20.33 -2.71
CA MET A 279 -16.13 -21.73 -2.82
C MET A 279 -17.35 -21.89 -3.75
N SER A 280 -17.33 -22.96 -4.53
CA SER A 280 -18.43 -23.32 -5.43
C SER A 280 -19.63 -23.98 -4.70
N GLU A 281 -19.43 -24.50 -3.48
CA GLU A 281 -20.49 -25.10 -2.66
C GLU A 281 -21.28 -23.99 -1.94
N GLN A 282 -22.30 -23.45 -2.62
CA GLN A 282 -23.01 -22.22 -2.24
C GLN A 282 -23.58 -22.29 -0.81
N GLY A 283 -24.32 -23.34 -0.44
CA GLY A 283 -24.94 -23.42 0.87
C GLY A 283 -23.94 -23.37 2.03
N LYS A 284 -22.82 -24.08 1.92
CA LYS A 284 -21.76 -24.06 2.94
C LYS A 284 -21.02 -22.72 2.98
N ARG A 285 -20.81 -22.12 1.80
CA ARG A 285 -20.23 -20.77 1.67
C ARG A 285 -21.08 -19.74 2.42
N ASP A 286 -22.37 -19.67 2.10
CA ASP A 286 -23.31 -18.68 2.63
C ASP A 286 -23.51 -18.86 4.15
N GLU A 287 -23.64 -20.10 4.63
CA GLU A 287 -23.70 -20.41 6.06
C GLU A 287 -22.43 -19.93 6.80
N THR A 288 -21.24 -20.18 6.23
CA THR A 288 -19.99 -19.74 6.83
C THR A 288 -19.89 -18.21 6.82
N ILE A 289 -20.18 -17.54 5.71
CA ILE A 289 -20.10 -16.07 5.62
C ILE A 289 -21.06 -15.42 6.63
N ALA A 290 -22.29 -15.91 6.75
CA ALA A 290 -23.30 -15.36 7.64
C ALA A 290 -22.84 -15.34 9.12
N GLN A 291 -22.05 -16.32 9.57
CA GLN A 291 -21.52 -16.36 10.94
C GLN A 291 -20.55 -15.22 11.25
N TYR A 292 -19.84 -14.69 10.25
CA TYR A 292 -18.82 -13.65 10.42
C TYR A 292 -19.31 -12.23 10.19
N LEU A 293 -20.60 -12.05 9.90
CA LEU A 293 -21.22 -10.71 9.90
C LEU A 293 -21.32 -10.11 11.30
N ASP A 294 -21.26 -10.95 12.35
CA ASP A 294 -21.28 -10.56 13.76
C ASP A 294 -19.91 -10.76 14.45
N ASP A 295 -18.80 -10.94 13.70
CA ASP A 295 -17.46 -11.10 14.29
C ASP A 295 -17.09 -9.87 15.13
N GLU A 296 -16.39 -10.10 16.24
CA GLU A 296 -15.92 -9.03 17.13
C GLU A 296 -15.08 -7.96 16.39
N SER A 297 -14.35 -8.37 15.35
CA SER A 297 -13.47 -7.51 14.58
C SER A 297 -14.19 -6.89 13.38
N PRO A 298 -14.20 -5.55 13.27
CA PRO A 298 -14.86 -4.87 12.16
C PRO A 298 -14.27 -5.24 10.78
N ILE A 299 -12.98 -5.56 10.70
CA ILE A 299 -12.38 -5.93 9.41
C ILE A 299 -12.83 -7.33 8.94
N VAL A 300 -13.19 -8.23 9.86
CA VAL A 300 -13.77 -9.52 9.51
C VAL A 300 -15.21 -9.33 9.08
N ARG A 301 -16.02 -8.54 9.81
CA ARG A 301 -17.38 -8.17 9.38
C ARG A 301 -17.40 -7.48 8.03
N TYR A 302 -16.47 -6.56 7.79
CA TYR A 302 -16.30 -5.91 6.48
C TYR A 302 -16.05 -6.93 5.36
N GLU A 303 -15.16 -7.90 5.59
CA GLU A 303 -14.85 -8.95 4.62
C GLU A 303 -16.03 -9.88 4.36
N ALA A 304 -16.75 -10.27 5.41
CA ALA A 304 -17.96 -11.11 5.30
C ALA A 304 -19.05 -10.36 4.51
N LEU A 305 -19.30 -9.10 4.83
CA LEU A 305 -20.27 -8.28 4.11
C LEU A 305 -19.86 -8.06 2.62
N ARG A 306 -18.57 -7.85 2.36
CA ARG A 306 -18.05 -7.72 0.99
C ARG A 306 -18.23 -9.03 0.20
N ALA A 307 -18.03 -10.16 0.86
CA ALA A 307 -18.22 -11.49 0.27
C ALA A 307 -19.70 -11.72 -0.09
N LEU A 308 -20.61 -11.37 0.80
CA LEU A 308 -22.06 -11.45 0.58
C LEU A 308 -22.48 -10.60 -0.65
N GLY A 309 -22.02 -9.35 -0.73
CA GLY A 309 -22.38 -8.44 -1.83
C GLY A 309 -21.70 -8.74 -3.17
N SER A 310 -20.78 -9.71 -3.23
CA SER A 310 -20.09 -10.08 -4.49
C SER A 310 -20.82 -11.17 -5.29
N ASP A 311 -21.90 -11.75 -4.77
CA ASP A 311 -22.70 -12.77 -5.46
C ASP A 311 -23.96 -12.12 -6.07
N PRO A 312 -24.04 -11.98 -7.40
CA PRO A 312 -25.17 -11.33 -8.05
C PRO A 312 -26.50 -12.12 -7.98
N ASP A 313 -26.44 -13.39 -7.60
CA ASP A 313 -27.64 -14.26 -7.48
C ASP A 313 -28.24 -14.27 -6.06
N SER A 314 -27.60 -13.61 -5.08
CA SER A 314 -28.03 -13.60 -3.68
C SER A 314 -29.01 -12.45 -3.35
N SER A 315 -30.07 -12.28 -4.15
CA SER A 315 -31.08 -11.22 -3.92
C SER A 315 -31.79 -11.32 -2.56
N ASP A 316 -31.71 -12.44 -1.87
CA ASP A 316 -32.35 -12.66 -0.55
C ASP A 316 -31.56 -12.03 0.61
N ASP A 317 -30.30 -11.63 0.40
CA ASP A 317 -29.43 -11.10 1.45
C ASP A 317 -29.51 -9.57 1.64
N CYS A 318 -30.34 -8.88 0.86
CA CYS A 318 -30.45 -7.42 0.95
C CYS A 318 -30.98 -6.92 2.31
N SER A 319 -31.72 -7.73 3.03
CA SER A 319 -32.14 -7.40 4.41
C SER A 319 -30.94 -7.35 5.36
N THR A 320 -30.02 -8.29 5.24
CA THR A 320 -28.77 -8.35 6.01
C THR A 320 -27.86 -7.17 5.69
N VAL A 321 -27.74 -6.79 4.40
CA VAL A 321 -27.01 -5.60 3.98
C VAL A 321 -27.66 -4.32 4.55
N MET A 322 -29.01 -4.25 4.59
CA MET A 322 -29.70 -3.11 5.21
C MET A 322 -29.46 -2.99 6.72
N ASP A 323 -29.36 -4.11 7.43
CA ASP A 323 -29.05 -4.12 8.87
C ASP A 323 -27.61 -3.66 9.13
N ALA A 324 -26.66 -4.03 8.27
CA ALA A 324 -25.26 -3.64 8.36
C ALA A 324 -25.00 -2.11 8.21
N ILE A 325 -25.97 -1.32 7.76
CA ILE A 325 -25.87 0.15 7.77
C ILE A 325 -25.69 0.72 9.20
N GLU A 326 -26.23 0.02 10.19
CA GLU A 326 -26.17 0.42 11.60
C GLU A 326 -24.91 -0.13 12.31
N ASP A 327 -23.99 -0.77 11.58
CA ASP A 327 -22.72 -1.23 12.15
C ASP A 327 -21.99 -0.06 12.82
N PRO A 328 -21.44 -0.27 14.05
CA PRO A 328 -20.69 0.77 14.74
C PRO A 328 -19.39 1.18 14.04
N ASP A 329 -18.83 0.31 13.20
CA ASP A 329 -17.66 0.64 12.40
C ASP A 329 -18.07 1.39 11.13
N PRO A 330 -17.51 2.59 10.87
CA PRO A 330 -17.88 3.39 9.72
C PRO A 330 -17.57 2.73 8.38
N HIS A 331 -16.52 1.94 8.27
CA HIS A 331 -16.16 1.27 7.01
C HIS A 331 -17.14 0.16 6.65
N VAL A 332 -17.59 -0.61 7.64
CA VAL A 332 -18.65 -1.63 7.45
C VAL A 332 -19.94 -0.96 7.03
N SER A 333 -20.35 0.10 7.74
CA SER A 333 -21.55 0.85 7.43
C SER A 333 -21.53 1.50 6.03
N LEU A 334 -20.40 2.08 5.61
CA LEU A 334 -20.24 2.66 4.27
C LEU A 334 -20.30 1.59 3.18
N LEU A 335 -19.64 0.44 3.40
CA LEU A 335 -19.74 -0.69 2.48
C LEU A 335 -21.19 -1.17 2.31
N ALA A 336 -21.94 -1.30 3.41
CA ALA A 336 -23.36 -1.66 3.36
C ALA A 336 -24.16 -0.70 2.48
N ILE A 337 -23.95 0.62 2.65
CA ILE A 337 -24.60 1.64 1.84
C ILE A 337 -24.27 1.50 0.35
N ASP A 338 -22.99 1.22 0.02
CA ASP A 338 -22.56 1.07 -1.37
C ASP A 338 -23.18 -0.20 -2.00
N LEU A 339 -23.20 -1.33 -1.28
CA LEU A 339 -23.77 -2.59 -1.74
C LEU A 339 -25.28 -2.50 -2.00
N LEU A 340 -26.02 -1.67 -1.26
CA LEU A 340 -27.44 -1.44 -1.55
C LEU A 340 -27.67 -0.81 -2.93
N GLY A 341 -26.70 -0.05 -3.43
CA GLY A 341 -26.76 0.52 -4.77
C GLY A 341 -26.20 -0.39 -5.88
N ASP A 342 -25.48 -1.46 -5.53
CA ASP A 342 -24.75 -2.33 -6.47
C ASP A 342 -25.26 -3.79 -6.52
N GLY A 343 -26.32 -4.12 -5.80
CA GLY A 343 -26.87 -5.50 -5.79
C GLY A 343 -28.30 -5.60 -5.27
N CYS A 344 -28.78 -4.53 -4.60
CA CYS A 344 -30.08 -4.55 -3.95
C CYS A 344 -31.08 -3.54 -4.56
N GLU A 345 -30.88 -3.09 -5.79
CA GLU A 345 -31.64 -1.99 -6.42
C GLU A 345 -33.15 -2.27 -6.48
N LYS A 346 -33.55 -3.54 -6.57
CA LYS A 346 -34.94 -3.98 -6.73
C LYS A 346 -35.60 -4.38 -5.40
N HIS A 347 -34.83 -4.39 -4.31
CA HIS A 347 -35.39 -4.82 -3.02
C HIS A 347 -36.25 -3.71 -2.40
N ASP A 348 -37.41 -4.11 -1.87
CA ASP A 348 -38.37 -3.19 -1.27
C ASP A 348 -37.74 -2.42 -0.10
N GLY A 349 -37.93 -1.11 -0.08
CA GLY A 349 -37.47 -0.23 0.99
C GLY A 349 -36.07 0.36 0.80
N VAL A 350 -35.22 -0.21 -0.08
CA VAL A 350 -33.84 0.26 -0.30
C VAL A 350 -33.80 1.75 -0.72
N ALA A 351 -34.57 2.14 -1.72
CA ALA A 351 -34.63 3.53 -2.17
C ALA A 351 -35.04 4.49 -1.02
N SER A 352 -36.06 4.11 -0.24
CA SER A 352 -36.53 4.90 0.89
C SER A 352 -35.49 5.01 2.02
N ARG A 353 -34.74 3.92 2.28
CA ARG A 353 -33.67 3.89 3.28
C ARG A 353 -32.52 4.79 2.87
N LEU A 354 -32.02 4.63 1.64
CA LEU A 354 -30.95 5.47 1.09
C LEU A 354 -31.32 6.94 1.06
N PHE A 355 -32.56 7.27 0.66
CA PHE A 355 -33.07 8.64 0.68
C PHE A 355 -33.07 9.23 2.09
N ALA A 356 -33.53 8.47 3.10
CA ALA A 356 -33.54 8.90 4.48
C ALA A 356 -32.13 9.16 5.04
N ILE A 357 -31.13 8.34 4.66
CA ILE A 357 -29.72 8.53 5.05
C ILE A 357 -29.15 9.78 4.35
N ALA A 358 -29.35 9.91 3.05
CA ALA A 358 -28.87 11.06 2.27
C ALA A 358 -29.44 12.40 2.72
N GLN A 359 -30.58 12.42 3.41
CA GLN A 359 -31.15 13.65 3.99
C GLN A 359 -30.45 14.11 5.28
N ARG A 360 -29.78 13.20 6.04
CA ARG A 360 -29.25 13.44 7.39
C ARG A 360 -27.76 13.86 7.37
N TRP A 361 -27.41 14.83 6.57
CA TRP A 361 -26.01 15.25 6.40
C TRP A 361 -25.62 16.52 7.16
N ASP A 362 -26.54 17.07 7.98
CA ASP A 362 -26.34 18.29 8.79
C ASP A 362 -25.51 18.01 10.06
N GLU A 363 -25.33 16.75 10.41
CA GLU A 363 -24.51 16.35 11.56
C GLU A 363 -23.05 16.30 11.11
N ALA A 364 -22.22 17.16 11.67
CA ALA A 364 -20.86 17.50 11.24
C ALA A 364 -19.85 16.33 11.09
N SER A 365 -20.22 15.11 11.50
CA SER A 365 -19.38 13.92 11.42
C SER A 365 -19.79 12.90 10.34
N THR A 366 -20.87 13.15 9.59
CA THR A 366 -21.56 12.08 8.83
C THR A 366 -21.72 12.33 7.34
N TRP A 367 -21.05 13.32 6.76
CA TRP A 367 -21.18 13.59 5.33
C TRP A 367 -20.87 12.35 4.47
N HIS A 368 -20.00 11.45 4.92
CA HIS A 368 -19.65 10.22 4.21
C HIS A 368 -20.85 9.32 3.98
N LYS A 369 -21.61 8.98 5.04
CA LYS A 369 -22.82 8.16 4.91
C LYS A 369 -23.85 8.82 3.97
N ALA A 370 -24.06 10.12 4.08
CA ALA A 370 -24.99 10.85 3.22
C ALA A 370 -24.52 10.89 1.76
N ALA A 371 -23.23 11.10 1.53
CA ALA A 371 -22.65 11.16 0.19
C ALA A 371 -22.66 9.78 -0.51
N HIS A 372 -22.27 8.71 0.19
CA HIS A 372 -22.37 7.34 -0.30
C HIS A 372 -23.83 6.97 -0.58
N ALA A 373 -24.75 7.27 0.34
CA ALA A 373 -26.16 7.01 0.14
C ALA A 373 -26.75 7.78 -1.06
N LEU A 374 -26.27 9.00 -1.35
CA LEU A 374 -26.69 9.73 -2.55
C LEU A 374 -26.25 9.02 -3.84
N VAL A 375 -25.01 8.50 -3.89
CA VAL A 375 -24.49 7.77 -5.04
C VAL A 375 -25.23 6.45 -5.22
N SER A 376 -25.47 5.71 -4.16
CA SER A 376 -26.24 4.45 -4.20
C SER A 376 -27.70 4.70 -4.59
N LEU A 377 -28.33 5.75 -4.04
CA LEU A 377 -29.68 6.16 -4.43
C LEU A 377 -29.76 6.54 -5.91
N ALA A 378 -28.71 7.15 -6.46
CA ALA A 378 -28.67 7.53 -7.87
C ALA A 378 -28.69 6.33 -8.83
N LYS A 379 -28.24 5.17 -8.39
CA LYS A 379 -28.30 3.90 -9.13
C LYS A 379 -29.71 3.28 -9.03
N VAL A 380 -30.39 3.47 -7.89
CA VAL A 380 -31.69 2.85 -7.57
C VAL A 380 -32.87 3.71 -8.00
N ASP A 381 -32.87 5.02 -7.71
CA ASP A 381 -33.98 5.95 -7.98
C ASP A 381 -33.46 7.35 -8.36
N ALA A 382 -33.33 7.57 -9.66
CA ALA A 382 -32.89 8.85 -10.22
C ALA A 382 -33.86 10.02 -9.89
N ILE A 383 -35.18 9.74 -9.70
CA ILE A 383 -36.17 10.78 -9.40
C ILE A 383 -35.96 11.32 -7.97
N GLN A 384 -35.81 10.44 -7.01
CA GLN A 384 -35.54 10.84 -5.62
C GLN A 384 -34.16 11.51 -5.50
N THR A 385 -33.15 10.99 -6.20
CA THR A 385 -31.82 11.61 -6.29
C THR A 385 -31.91 13.05 -6.78
N GLY A 386 -32.69 13.30 -7.83
CA GLY A 386 -32.90 14.65 -8.40
C GLY A 386 -33.41 15.68 -7.40
N ARG A 387 -34.11 15.26 -6.34
CA ARG A 387 -34.58 16.16 -5.26
C ARG A 387 -33.48 16.61 -4.30
N LEU A 388 -32.46 15.74 -4.08
CA LEU A 388 -31.35 15.99 -3.15
C LEU A 388 -30.13 16.58 -3.84
N LEU A 389 -29.85 16.17 -5.06
CA LEU A 389 -28.65 16.46 -5.83
C LEU A 389 -28.28 17.96 -5.90
N PRO A 390 -29.23 18.93 -6.09
CA PRO A 390 -28.88 20.36 -6.11
C PRO A 390 -28.24 20.85 -4.81
N ARG A 391 -28.66 20.31 -3.66
CA ARG A 391 -28.13 20.66 -2.33
C ARG A 391 -26.69 20.14 -2.17
N PHE A 392 -26.44 18.89 -2.53
CA PHE A 392 -25.09 18.30 -2.50
C PHE A 392 -24.13 19.02 -3.46
N ALA A 393 -24.58 19.31 -4.66
CA ALA A 393 -23.78 20.02 -5.66
C ALA A 393 -23.49 21.49 -5.33
N ALA A 394 -24.13 22.07 -4.29
CA ALA A 394 -23.89 23.42 -3.79
C ALA A 394 -23.19 23.43 -2.43
N HIS A 395 -22.76 22.28 -1.90
CA HIS A 395 -22.16 22.17 -0.59
C HIS A 395 -20.79 22.85 -0.51
N GLU A 396 -20.41 23.36 0.67
CA GLU A 396 -19.10 24.00 0.88
C GLU A 396 -17.92 23.04 0.73
N SER A 397 -18.07 21.80 1.20
CA SER A 397 -17.04 20.77 1.07
C SER A 397 -16.88 20.28 -0.38
N PRO A 398 -15.69 20.33 -0.96
CA PRO A 398 -15.45 19.77 -2.29
C PRO A 398 -15.65 18.25 -2.35
N TRP A 399 -15.43 17.53 -1.26
CA TRP A 399 -15.71 16.10 -1.17
C TRP A 399 -17.18 15.79 -1.44
N VAL A 400 -18.09 16.51 -0.79
CA VAL A 400 -19.53 16.33 -0.99
C VAL A 400 -19.93 16.69 -2.43
N ARG A 401 -19.35 17.75 -3.02
CA ARG A 401 -19.63 18.11 -4.42
C ARG A 401 -19.07 17.08 -5.41
N MET A 402 -17.94 16.44 -5.07
CA MET A 402 -17.38 15.33 -5.86
C MET A 402 -18.35 14.14 -5.87
N TYR A 403 -18.88 13.73 -4.74
CA TYR A 403 -19.91 12.69 -4.65
C TYR A 403 -21.21 13.09 -5.35
N ALA A 404 -21.58 14.38 -5.36
CA ALA A 404 -22.68 14.87 -6.19
C ALA A 404 -22.41 14.68 -7.69
N ALA A 405 -21.16 14.83 -8.15
CA ALA A 405 -20.79 14.52 -9.54
C ALA A 405 -20.90 13.02 -9.85
N TYR A 406 -20.50 12.14 -8.90
CA TYR A 406 -20.70 10.69 -9.05
C TYR A 406 -22.18 10.33 -9.13
N ALA A 407 -23.01 10.87 -8.25
CA ALA A 407 -24.46 10.65 -8.25
C ALA A 407 -25.12 11.22 -9.51
N ALA A 408 -24.70 12.41 -9.97
CA ALA A 408 -25.17 12.99 -11.24
C ALA A 408 -24.83 12.12 -12.45
N THR A 409 -23.65 11.48 -12.40
CA THR A 409 -23.22 10.54 -13.44
C THR A 409 -24.06 9.26 -13.41
N ALA A 410 -24.32 8.69 -12.25
CA ALA A 410 -25.11 7.47 -12.09
C ALA A 410 -26.59 7.69 -12.50
N SER A 411 -27.17 8.85 -12.18
CA SER A 411 -28.55 9.19 -12.54
C SER A 411 -28.73 9.86 -13.91
N GLY A 412 -27.65 10.13 -14.65
CA GLY A 412 -27.70 10.83 -15.94
C GLY A 412 -28.04 12.34 -15.85
N ALA A 413 -27.81 12.98 -14.72
CA ALA A 413 -28.15 14.38 -14.45
C ALA A 413 -27.17 15.37 -15.10
N LEU A 414 -27.14 15.43 -16.44
CA LEU A 414 -26.25 16.29 -17.23
C LEU A 414 -26.24 17.77 -16.83
N PRO A 415 -27.37 18.43 -16.48
CA PRO A 415 -27.34 19.84 -16.08
C PRO A 415 -26.49 20.07 -14.80
N VAL A 416 -26.45 19.12 -13.87
CA VAL A 416 -25.61 19.20 -12.66
C VAL A 416 -24.14 19.04 -13.02
N LEU A 417 -23.79 18.06 -13.86
CA LEU A 417 -22.41 17.90 -14.36
C LEU A 417 -21.92 19.15 -15.09
N ALA A 418 -22.75 19.72 -15.98
CA ALA A 418 -22.40 20.95 -16.70
C ALA A 418 -22.09 22.13 -15.74
N ARG A 419 -22.86 22.26 -14.65
CA ARG A 419 -22.59 23.27 -13.62
C ARG A 419 -21.28 23.00 -12.88
N LEU A 420 -21.05 21.75 -12.44
CA LEU A 420 -19.85 21.36 -11.69
C LEU A 420 -18.57 21.30 -12.55
N ALA A 421 -18.70 21.34 -13.88
CA ALA A 421 -17.55 21.43 -14.79
C ALA A 421 -16.70 22.69 -14.61
N SER A 422 -17.25 23.72 -13.94
CA SER A 422 -16.56 24.96 -13.59
C SER A 422 -16.29 25.09 -12.07
N ASP A 423 -16.36 23.99 -11.31
CA ASP A 423 -16.08 23.98 -9.88
C ASP A 423 -14.68 24.49 -9.56
N ASP A 424 -14.48 25.14 -8.41
CA ASP A 424 -13.17 25.65 -8.01
C ASP A 424 -12.17 24.50 -7.72
N ASN A 425 -12.66 23.34 -7.27
CA ASN A 425 -11.86 22.18 -6.90
C ASN A 425 -11.65 21.24 -8.10
N ASP A 426 -10.37 20.88 -8.35
CA ASP A 426 -9.99 20.07 -9.50
C ASP A 426 -10.43 18.60 -9.40
N ASN A 427 -10.58 18.02 -8.21
CA ASN A 427 -11.11 16.66 -8.04
C ASN A 427 -12.62 16.61 -8.37
N VAL A 428 -13.37 17.66 -8.06
CA VAL A 428 -14.77 17.79 -8.50
C VAL A 428 -14.86 17.83 -10.03
N ARG A 429 -14.02 18.67 -10.66
CA ARG A 429 -13.94 18.73 -12.13
C ARG A 429 -13.54 17.39 -12.74
N GLN A 430 -12.58 16.68 -12.14
CA GLN A 430 -12.13 15.38 -12.60
C GLN A 430 -13.28 14.35 -12.60
N ALA A 431 -14.07 14.29 -11.52
CA ALA A 431 -15.25 13.45 -11.43
C ALA A 431 -16.29 13.79 -12.52
N VAL A 432 -16.49 15.09 -12.80
CA VAL A 432 -17.36 15.57 -13.88
C VAL A 432 -16.87 15.13 -15.25
N ILE A 433 -15.56 15.30 -15.55
CA ILE A 433 -15.01 14.90 -16.86
C ILE A 433 -15.16 13.40 -17.08
N SER A 434 -14.89 12.58 -16.06
CA SER A 434 -15.13 11.13 -16.13
C SER A 434 -16.61 10.80 -16.40
N GLY A 435 -17.54 11.53 -15.76
CA GLY A 435 -18.97 11.37 -15.95
C GLY A 435 -19.44 11.80 -17.34
N LEU A 436 -19.03 12.96 -17.81
CA LEU A 436 -19.38 13.46 -19.15
C LEU A 436 -18.82 12.57 -20.25
N SER A 437 -17.57 12.09 -20.13
CA SER A 437 -16.97 11.17 -21.08
C SER A 437 -17.81 9.89 -21.24
N ARG A 438 -18.30 9.34 -20.13
CA ARG A 438 -19.16 8.15 -20.13
C ARG A 438 -20.55 8.40 -20.71
N LEU A 439 -21.16 9.56 -20.41
CA LEU A 439 -22.56 9.83 -20.77
C LEU A 439 -22.72 10.49 -22.13
N THR A 440 -21.76 11.31 -22.57
CA THR A 440 -21.91 12.16 -23.76
C THR A 440 -20.80 11.98 -24.79
N GLY A 441 -19.73 11.26 -24.44
CA GLY A 441 -18.56 11.08 -25.31
C GLY A 441 -18.05 12.43 -25.83
N HIS A 442 -17.80 12.51 -27.13
CA HIS A 442 -17.21 13.69 -27.77
C HIS A 442 -18.14 14.91 -27.91
N ALA A 443 -19.41 14.80 -27.51
CA ALA A 443 -20.27 15.99 -27.45
C ALA A 443 -19.78 17.02 -26.41
N ALA A 444 -18.94 16.60 -25.48
CA ALA A 444 -18.34 17.47 -24.45
C ALA A 444 -16.86 17.82 -24.69
N ASP A 445 -16.29 17.60 -25.90
CA ASP A 445 -14.87 17.86 -26.20
C ASP A 445 -14.43 19.29 -25.85
N SER A 446 -15.27 20.29 -26.06
CA SER A 446 -14.95 21.67 -25.67
C SER A 446 -14.74 21.81 -24.16
N THR A 447 -15.47 21.05 -23.34
CA THR A 447 -15.28 21.02 -21.89
C THR A 447 -13.97 20.32 -21.53
N TYR A 448 -13.61 19.21 -22.18
CA TYR A 448 -12.36 18.51 -21.94
C TYR A 448 -11.15 19.37 -22.31
N ILE A 449 -11.21 20.03 -23.49
CA ILE A 449 -10.16 20.97 -23.94
C ILE A 449 -9.95 22.09 -22.91
N ALA A 450 -11.03 22.65 -22.36
CA ALA A 450 -10.92 23.70 -21.33
C ALA A 450 -10.24 23.23 -20.04
N GLN A 451 -10.36 21.96 -19.66
CA GLN A 451 -9.67 21.42 -18.47
C GLN A 451 -8.17 21.23 -18.69
N LEU A 452 -7.68 21.14 -19.90
CA LEU A 452 -6.25 21.05 -20.19
C LEU A 452 -5.46 22.30 -19.73
N GLU A 453 -6.12 23.42 -19.49
CA GLU A 453 -5.51 24.65 -18.96
C GLU A 453 -5.25 24.59 -17.46
N ARG A 454 -5.83 23.61 -16.74
CA ARG A 454 -5.66 23.48 -15.28
C ARG A 454 -4.28 22.95 -14.92
N HIS A 455 -3.90 23.09 -13.63
CA HIS A 455 -2.60 22.68 -13.11
C HIS A 455 -2.60 21.34 -12.41
N ASP A 456 -3.77 20.77 -12.10
CA ASP A 456 -3.89 19.46 -11.48
C ASP A 456 -3.61 18.36 -12.52
N TYR A 457 -2.60 17.54 -12.25
CA TYR A 457 -2.14 16.52 -13.22
C TYR A 457 -3.17 15.42 -13.44
N GLN A 458 -3.94 15.04 -12.41
CA GLN A 458 -4.99 14.02 -12.55
C GLN A 458 -6.13 14.51 -13.43
N LEU A 459 -6.59 15.73 -13.21
CA LEU A 459 -7.62 16.35 -14.04
C LEU A 459 -7.17 16.48 -15.51
N VAL A 460 -5.94 16.98 -15.74
CA VAL A 460 -5.39 17.13 -17.09
C VAL A 460 -5.26 15.76 -17.80
N MET A 461 -4.81 14.73 -17.08
CA MET A 461 -4.77 13.35 -17.64
C MET A 461 -6.15 12.83 -17.99
N THR A 462 -7.13 13.03 -17.12
CA THR A 462 -8.53 12.61 -17.36
C THR A 462 -9.11 13.33 -18.59
N ALA A 463 -8.85 14.64 -18.70
CA ALA A 463 -9.30 15.44 -19.84
C ALA A 463 -8.61 15.03 -21.15
N ALA A 464 -7.29 14.78 -21.11
CA ALA A 464 -6.56 14.27 -22.27
C ALA A 464 -7.10 12.91 -22.73
N GLY A 465 -7.33 11.98 -21.78
CA GLY A 465 -7.92 10.67 -22.09
C GLY A 465 -9.33 10.75 -22.68
N ALA A 466 -10.15 11.69 -22.20
CA ALA A 466 -11.51 11.91 -22.74
C ALA A 466 -11.53 12.41 -24.20
N LEU A 467 -10.40 12.91 -24.71
CA LEU A 467 -10.23 13.33 -26.10
C LEU A 467 -9.76 12.19 -27.04
N GLU A 468 -9.58 10.95 -26.52
CA GLU A 468 -9.23 9.80 -27.35
C GLU A 468 -10.26 9.62 -28.47
N GLY A 469 -9.80 9.57 -29.73
CA GLY A 469 -10.69 9.45 -30.91
C GLY A 469 -11.51 10.70 -31.22
N SER A 470 -11.25 11.86 -30.63
CA SER A 470 -11.98 13.11 -30.88
C SER A 470 -12.15 13.43 -32.37
N PRO A 471 -13.36 13.71 -32.84
CA PRO A 471 -13.58 14.17 -34.19
C PRO A 471 -13.02 15.57 -34.44
N ASN A 472 -12.83 16.38 -33.41
CA ASN A 472 -12.26 17.73 -33.48
C ASN A 472 -10.73 17.70 -33.28
N ARG A 473 -10.06 16.85 -34.07
CA ARG A 473 -8.62 16.58 -33.94
C ARG A 473 -7.75 17.82 -33.87
N GLY A 474 -8.02 18.81 -34.76
CA GLY A 474 -7.19 20.02 -34.82
C GLY A 474 -7.19 20.84 -33.52
N ALA A 475 -8.36 21.08 -32.95
CA ALA A 475 -8.48 21.81 -31.68
C ALA A 475 -7.91 21.00 -30.52
N ALA A 476 -8.16 19.69 -30.48
CA ALA A 476 -7.63 18.80 -29.42
C ALA A 476 -6.09 18.76 -29.44
N VAL A 477 -5.47 18.54 -30.62
CA VAL A 477 -4.00 18.48 -30.77
C VAL A 477 -3.36 19.82 -30.41
N ALA A 478 -3.92 20.95 -30.87
CA ALA A 478 -3.40 22.28 -30.51
C ALA A 478 -3.41 22.52 -28.99
N ALA A 479 -4.49 22.17 -28.31
CA ALA A 479 -4.60 22.31 -26.86
C ALA A 479 -3.64 21.36 -26.13
N LEU A 480 -3.52 20.10 -26.55
CA LEU A 480 -2.61 19.11 -25.99
C LEU A 480 -1.13 19.56 -26.13
N LEU A 481 -0.72 20.08 -27.29
CA LEU A 481 0.63 20.60 -27.52
C LEU A 481 0.93 21.81 -26.63
N ALA A 482 0.00 22.74 -26.49
CA ALA A 482 0.14 23.90 -25.60
C ALA A 482 0.29 23.46 -24.14
N THR A 483 -0.51 22.49 -23.71
CA THR A 483 -0.47 21.91 -22.36
C THR A 483 0.83 21.18 -22.10
N LEU A 484 1.28 20.32 -23.04
CA LEU A 484 2.54 19.60 -22.94
C LEU A 484 3.74 20.56 -22.76
N LYS A 485 3.76 21.63 -23.55
CA LYS A 485 4.79 22.67 -23.45
C LYS A 485 4.78 23.35 -22.08
N ARG A 486 3.61 23.74 -21.58
CA ARG A 486 3.43 24.41 -20.28
C ARG A 486 3.91 23.52 -19.14
N ILE A 487 3.40 22.27 -19.06
CA ILE A 487 3.74 21.33 -17.97
C ILE A 487 5.23 20.94 -18.02
N THR A 488 5.82 20.76 -19.20
CA THR A 488 7.24 20.46 -19.33
C THR A 488 8.11 21.63 -18.81
N ALA A 489 7.67 22.88 -19.01
CA ALA A 489 8.37 24.07 -18.52
C ALA A 489 8.38 24.17 -16.98
N GLU A 490 7.48 23.52 -16.27
CA GLU A 490 7.48 23.44 -14.80
C GLU A 490 8.70 22.69 -14.24
N ARG A 491 9.33 21.82 -15.03
CA ARG A 491 10.52 21.01 -14.69
C ARG A 491 10.31 20.17 -13.41
N ARG A 492 9.12 19.62 -13.21
CA ARG A 492 8.75 18.75 -12.09
C ARG A 492 8.75 17.29 -12.55
N GLU A 493 9.48 16.41 -11.84
CA GLU A 493 9.53 14.98 -12.17
C GLU A 493 8.15 14.34 -12.00
N THR A 494 7.37 14.77 -10.99
CA THR A 494 5.98 14.29 -10.74
C THR A 494 5.02 14.57 -11.91
N SER A 495 5.38 15.42 -12.87
CA SER A 495 4.62 15.66 -14.11
C SER A 495 4.82 14.58 -15.18
N ARG A 496 5.63 13.55 -14.93
CA ARG A 496 5.95 12.47 -15.89
C ARG A 496 4.70 11.85 -16.53
N ASP A 497 3.76 11.42 -15.70
CA ASP A 497 2.63 10.62 -16.16
C ASP A 497 1.65 11.45 -16.99
N VAL A 498 1.39 12.69 -16.61
CA VAL A 498 0.53 13.58 -17.40
C VAL A 498 1.17 13.93 -18.75
N ARG A 499 2.50 14.18 -18.81
CA ARG A 499 3.20 14.43 -20.06
C ARG A 499 3.16 13.23 -21.01
N ARG A 500 3.32 12.02 -20.46
CA ARG A 500 3.17 10.78 -21.24
C ARG A 500 1.76 10.59 -21.76
N ALA A 501 0.73 10.82 -20.93
CA ALA A 501 -0.66 10.72 -21.36
C ALA A 501 -0.97 11.70 -22.51
N ILE A 502 -0.49 12.95 -22.39
CA ILE A 502 -0.67 13.94 -23.46
C ILE A 502 0.08 13.52 -24.74
N LEU A 503 1.33 13.04 -24.63
CA LEU A 503 2.09 12.56 -25.81
C LEU A 503 1.36 11.45 -26.53
N ARG A 504 0.79 10.48 -25.83
CA ARG A 504 0.00 9.39 -26.42
C ARG A 504 -1.19 9.92 -27.20
N GLN A 505 -1.95 10.83 -26.58
CA GLN A 505 -3.11 11.43 -27.25
C GLN A 505 -2.71 12.23 -28.50
N ILE A 506 -1.59 12.96 -28.47
CA ILE A 506 -1.04 13.61 -29.66
C ILE A 506 -0.67 12.55 -30.71
N GLY A 507 -0.02 11.45 -30.30
CA GLY A 507 0.36 10.33 -31.17
C GLY A 507 -0.83 9.71 -31.91
N GLU A 508 -1.95 9.56 -31.23
CA GLU A 508 -3.19 8.95 -31.77
C GLU A 508 -4.00 9.91 -32.62
N LEU A 509 -4.10 11.18 -32.21
CA LEU A 509 -4.94 12.17 -32.90
C LEU A 509 -4.25 12.85 -34.06
N SER A 510 -2.92 12.78 -34.18
CA SER A 510 -2.15 13.50 -35.20
C SER A 510 -1.20 12.57 -35.98
N GLY A 511 -0.25 13.12 -36.68
CA GLY A 511 0.69 12.37 -37.52
C GLY A 511 1.91 13.22 -37.92
N ALA A 512 2.57 12.85 -39.01
CA ALA A 512 3.83 13.42 -39.45
C ALA A 512 3.88 14.97 -39.56
N ALA A 513 2.75 15.65 -39.63
CA ALA A 513 2.67 17.10 -39.62
C ALA A 513 3.19 17.73 -38.31
N HIS A 514 3.22 16.95 -37.20
CA HIS A 514 3.63 17.41 -35.88
C HIS A 514 5.00 16.84 -35.43
N ILE A 515 5.81 16.32 -36.37
CA ILE A 515 7.16 15.78 -36.05
C ILE A 515 8.01 16.84 -35.33
N ASP A 516 8.03 18.07 -35.86
CA ASP A 516 8.87 19.14 -35.29
C ASP A 516 8.38 19.61 -33.92
N ASP A 517 7.09 19.49 -33.62
CA ASP A 517 6.53 19.79 -32.30
C ASP A 517 6.99 18.78 -31.24
N LEU A 518 7.20 17.48 -31.63
CA LEU A 518 7.60 16.44 -30.70
C LEU A 518 9.13 16.24 -30.57
N ARG A 519 9.94 16.68 -31.55
CA ARG A 519 11.41 16.55 -31.51
C ARG A 519 12.05 17.07 -30.21
N PRO A 520 11.63 18.22 -29.62
CA PRO A 520 12.22 18.72 -28.39
C PRO A 520 12.11 17.73 -27.21
N TYR A 521 11.08 16.88 -27.19
CA TYR A 521 10.83 15.93 -26.11
C TYR A 521 11.74 14.69 -26.16
N LEU A 522 12.52 14.50 -27.23
CA LEU A 522 13.62 13.52 -27.24
C LEU A 522 14.68 13.83 -26.19
N ALA A 523 14.86 15.11 -25.84
CA ALA A 523 15.77 15.58 -24.80
C ALA A 523 15.07 15.81 -23.44
N ASP A 524 13.86 15.29 -23.26
CA ASP A 524 13.14 15.47 -22.01
C ASP A 524 13.95 14.98 -20.79
N PHE A 525 13.79 15.66 -19.67
CA PHE A 525 14.49 15.33 -18.43
C PHE A 525 14.06 14.00 -17.81
N ASP A 526 12.88 13.50 -18.14
CA ASP A 526 12.42 12.15 -17.76
C ASP A 526 12.65 11.16 -18.89
N SER A 527 13.37 10.07 -18.59
CA SER A 527 13.71 9.05 -19.59
C SER A 527 12.51 8.34 -20.20
N THR A 528 11.39 8.28 -19.48
CA THR A 528 10.19 7.59 -19.94
C THR A 528 9.40 8.48 -20.89
N VAL A 529 9.37 9.79 -20.63
CA VAL A 529 8.79 10.79 -21.52
C VAL A 529 9.61 10.87 -22.83
N ALA A 530 10.95 10.90 -22.73
CA ALA A 530 11.83 10.92 -23.91
C ALA A 530 11.66 9.66 -24.78
N ARG A 531 11.50 8.50 -24.16
CA ARG A 531 11.22 7.23 -24.89
C ARG A 531 9.83 7.21 -25.54
N GLU A 532 8.81 7.75 -24.87
CA GLU A 532 7.46 7.86 -25.42
C GLU A 532 7.46 8.75 -26.70
N ALA A 533 8.13 9.92 -26.63
CA ALA A 533 8.30 10.80 -27.78
C ALA A 533 9.08 10.11 -28.91
N ALA A 534 10.15 9.38 -28.60
CA ALA A 534 10.96 8.64 -29.58
C ALA A 534 10.15 7.54 -30.25
N GLN A 535 9.29 6.82 -29.52
CA GLN A 535 8.42 5.79 -30.07
C GLN A 535 7.42 6.39 -31.08
N ILE A 536 6.72 7.46 -30.70
CA ILE A 536 5.75 8.14 -31.57
C ILE A 536 6.44 8.64 -32.86
N LEU A 537 7.62 9.25 -32.72
CA LEU A 537 8.39 9.72 -33.88
C LEU A 537 8.90 8.57 -34.76
N THR A 538 9.27 7.43 -34.16
CA THR A 538 9.63 6.20 -34.88
C THR A 538 8.47 5.71 -35.73
N ASP A 539 7.27 5.65 -35.17
CA ASP A 539 6.06 5.20 -35.86
C ASP A 539 5.69 6.12 -37.01
N TRP A 540 5.84 7.44 -36.84
CA TRP A 540 5.52 8.42 -37.91
C TRP A 540 6.57 8.49 -39.02
N LEU A 541 7.88 8.29 -38.69
CA LEU A 541 8.97 8.36 -39.65
C LEU A 541 9.27 7.02 -40.33
N GLY A 542 8.77 5.90 -39.80
CA GLY A 542 9.08 4.55 -40.26
C GLY A 542 10.54 4.14 -40.07
N SER A 543 11.30 4.85 -39.22
CA SER A 543 12.69 4.57 -38.89
C SER A 543 12.99 4.85 -37.42
N PRO A 544 13.90 4.06 -36.77
CA PRO A 544 14.17 4.20 -35.34
C PRO A 544 14.69 5.59 -34.97
N VAL A 545 14.07 6.16 -33.93
CA VAL A 545 14.48 7.43 -33.30
C VAL A 545 14.99 7.14 -31.90
N VAL A 546 16.15 7.70 -31.55
CA VAL A 546 16.82 7.46 -30.27
C VAL A 546 16.61 8.69 -29.35
N PRO A 547 16.16 8.51 -28.10
CA PRO A 547 16.08 9.62 -27.14
C PRO A 547 17.45 10.10 -26.70
N SER A 548 17.55 11.41 -26.39
CA SER A 548 18.78 12.10 -25.95
C SER A 548 18.57 12.82 -24.63
N ARG A 549 18.03 12.13 -23.63
CA ARG A 549 17.65 12.66 -22.32
C ARG A 549 18.67 13.64 -21.71
N VAL A 550 18.20 14.77 -21.19
CA VAL A 550 18.96 15.72 -20.38
C VAL A 550 18.38 15.75 -18.96
N PRO A 551 18.96 15.01 -17.98
CA PRO A 551 18.39 14.89 -16.65
C PRO A 551 18.37 16.22 -15.89
N LEU A 552 17.46 16.34 -14.92
CA LEU A 552 17.48 17.40 -13.92
C LEU A 552 18.68 17.20 -12.97
N PRO A 553 19.16 18.27 -12.29
CA PRO A 553 20.14 18.14 -11.22
C PRO A 553 19.65 17.19 -10.14
N ALA A 554 20.56 16.35 -9.61
CA ALA A 554 20.26 15.45 -8.51
C ALA A 554 19.83 16.24 -7.24
N GLN A 555 18.91 15.65 -6.48
CA GLN A 555 18.52 16.21 -5.19
C GLN A 555 19.62 15.99 -4.15
N PRO A 556 19.77 16.90 -3.15
CA PRO A 556 20.77 16.72 -2.10
C PRO A 556 20.44 15.53 -1.21
N LEU A 557 21.39 14.60 -1.09
CA LEU A 557 21.31 13.45 -0.23
C LEU A 557 21.45 13.85 1.25
N PRO A 558 20.92 13.04 2.20
CA PRO A 558 21.10 13.29 3.62
C PRO A 558 22.56 13.05 4.04
N ALA A 559 23.05 13.91 4.94
CA ALA A 559 24.32 13.68 5.60
C ALA A 559 24.17 12.58 6.68
N PHE A 560 25.24 11.85 6.96
CA PHE A 560 25.24 10.80 7.99
C PHE A 560 24.73 11.31 9.35
N GLY A 561 25.17 12.50 9.79
CA GLY A 561 24.75 13.13 11.05
C GLY A 561 23.25 13.42 11.12
N GLU A 562 22.63 13.81 10.02
CA GLU A 562 21.17 14.00 9.92
C GLU A 562 20.42 12.69 10.17
N LEU A 563 20.93 11.58 9.65
CA LEU A 563 20.30 10.27 9.85
C LEU A 563 20.44 9.75 11.28
N VAL A 564 21.59 10.00 11.92
CA VAL A 564 21.81 9.67 13.35
C VAL A 564 20.80 10.39 14.23
N GLU A 565 20.54 11.68 13.98
CA GLU A 565 19.51 12.46 14.69
C GLU A 565 18.12 11.80 14.56
N LEU A 566 17.75 11.36 13.37
CA LEU A 566 16.44 10.79 13.09
C LEU A 566 16.17 9.44 13.78
N VAL A 567 17.19 8.68 14.20
CA VAL A 567 17.01 7.39 14.89
C VAL A 567 16.26 7.55 16.21
N SER A 568 16.60 8.57 16.99
CA SER A 568 16.01 8.84 18.31
C SER A 568 14.74 9.68 18.26
N THR A 569 14.47 10.32 17.12
CA THR A 569 13.37 11.25 16.95
C THR A 569 12.06 10.51 16.62
N ARG A 570 10.93 11.06 17.09
CA ARG A 570 9.58 10.60 16.75
C ARG A 570 8.83 11.70 16.03
N ALA A 571 8.19 11.36 14.92
CA ALA A 571 7.26 12.25 14.23
C ALA A 571 5.84 11.95 14.71
N ILE A 572 5.10 12.95 15.13
CA ILE A 572 3.73 12.80 15.64
C ILE A 572 2.80 13.56 14.70
N ILE A 573 2.04 12.83 13.91
CA ILE A 573 0.99 13.38 13.03
C ILE A 573 -0.22 13.67 13.92
N GLN A 574 -0.59 14.94 14.06
CA GLN A 574 -1.79 15.38 14.76
C GLN A 574 -2.94 15.50 13.77
N MET A 575 -4.06 14.86 14.07
CA MET A 575 -5.25 14.90 13.20
C MET A 575 -6.21 16.02 13.62
N ARG A 576 -6.82 16.73 12.67
CA ARG A 576 -7.74 17.86 12.96
C ARG A 576 -8.99 17.43 13.74
N GLY A 577 -9.48 16.23 13.54
CA GLY A 577 -10.60 15.66 14.29
C GLY A 577 -10.25 15.13 15.68
N GLY A 578 -9.00 15.26 16.10
CA GLY A 578 -8.44 14.64 17.31
C GLY A 578 -7.68 13.34 17.03
N GLY A 579 -6.94 12.88 18.03
CA GLY A 579 -6.04 11.74 17.89
C GLY A 579 -4.67 12.10 17.29
N SER A 580 -3.73 11.21 17.45
CA SER A 580 -2.37 11.36 16.91
C SER A 580 -1.78 10.02 16.51
N ILE A 581 -0.91 10.04 15.50
CA ILE A 581 -0.20 8.87 14.98
C ILE A 581 1.30 9.12 15.18
N GLU A 582 1.94 8.32 16.03
CA GLU A 582 3.38 8.44 16.33
C GLU A 582 4.18 7.51 15.44
N LEU A 583 5.14 8.06 14.70
CA LEU A 583 6.00 7.35 13.76
C LEU A 583 7.43 7.25 14.29
N ARG A 584 8.03 6.07 14.15
CA ARG A 584 9.47 5.83 14.24
C ARG A 584 10.04 5.77 12.83
N LEU A 585 10.98 6.64 12.51
CA LEU A 585 11.64 6.64 11.21
C LEU A 585 12.70 5.52 11.14
N LEU A 586 13.03 5.09 9.91
CA LEU A 586 14.01 4.05 9.59
C LEU A 586 15.16 4.61 8.75
N PRO A 587 15.93 5.60 9.26
CA PRO A 587 16.86 6.40 8.46
C PRO A 587 18.04 5.61 7.89
N PHE A 588 18.42 4.47 8.48
CA PHE A 588 19.50 3.63 7.94
C PHE A 588 19.00 2.52 7.00
N GLU A 589 17.69 2.34 6.90
CA GLU A 589 17.08 1.43 5.92
C GLU A 589 16.59 2.16 4.68
N ALA A 590 16.04 3.36 4.85
CA ALA A 590 15.56 4.23 3.77
C ALA A 590 16.05 5.67 4.00
N PRO A 591 17.37 5.93 3.85
CA PRO A 591 17.98 7.19 4.24
C PRO A 591 17.40 8.41 3.52
N THR A 592 17.27 8.35 2.21
CA THR A 592 16.78 9.47 1.41
C THR A 592 15.31 9.75 1.68
N ASN A 593 14.48 8.69 1.74
CA ASN A 593 13.04 8.85 1.95
C ASN A 593 12.71 9.29 3.38
N ALA A 594 13.38 8.74 4.40
CA ALA A 594 13.19 9.13 5.80
C ALA A 594 13.63 10.60 6.04
N ALA A 595 14.77 11.00 5.52
CA ALA A 595 15.27 12.38 5.64
C ALA A 595 14.37 13.36 4.88
N ARG A 596 13.89 13.00 3.67
CA ARG A 596 12.97 13.84 2.90
C ARG A 596 11.65 14.03 3.64
N PHE A 597 11.05 12.97 4.15
CA PHE A 597 9.85 13.08 4.98
C PHE A 597 10.08 14.04 6.16
N ALA A 598 11.21 13.89 6.87
CA ALA A 598 11.54 14.74 7.99
C ALA A 598 11.69 16.22 7.60
N ARG A 599 12.37 16.50 6.48
CA ARG A 599 12.56 17.88 5.96
C ARG A 599 11.22 18.52 5.56
N LEU A 600 10.38 17.78 4.84
CA LEU A 600 9.04 18.25 4.43
C LEU A 600 8.14 18.50 5.65
N ALA A 601 8.13 17.58 6.61
CA ALA A 601 7.33 17.72 7.83
C ALA A 601 7.79 18.91 8.70
N ARG A 602 9.12 19.13 8.83
CA ARG A 602 9.68 20.30 9.52
C ARG A 602 9.37 21.62 8.81
N ALA A 603 9.18 21.58 7.49
CA ALA A 603 8.79 22.74 6.69
C ALA A 603 7.26 22.99 6.69
N GLY A 604 6.45 22.16 7.40
CA GLY A 604 5.00 22.29 7.43
C GLY A 604 4.30 21.84 6.14
N TYR A 605 4.98 21.09 5.28
CA TYR A 605 4.41 20.66 4.00
C TYR A 605 3.11 19.86 4.15
N PHE A 606 3.00 19.04 5.21
CA PHE A 606 1.84 18.18 5.43
C PHE A 606 0.69 18.88 6.14
N ASP A 607 0.88 20.11 6.65
CA ASP A 607 -0.12 20.84 7.41
C ASP A 607 -1.33 21.18 6.54
N GLY A 608 -2.51 20.71 6.94
CA GLY A 608 -3.74 20.86 6.19
C GLY A 608 -3.96 19.86 5.04
N LEU A 609 -2.97 19.01 4.72
CA LEU A 609 -3.16 17.94 3.73
C LEU A 609 -4.05 16.82 4.27
N THR A 610 -4.53 15.97 3.37
CA THR A 610 -5.50 14.92 3.72
C THR A 610 -4.96 13.52 3.48
N PHE A 611 -5.54 12.57 4.21
CA PHE A 611 -5.61 11.19 3.77
C PHE A 611 -6.74 11.09 2.75
N HIS A 612 -6.39 11.06 1.48
CA HIS A 612 -7.32 11.18 0.36
C HIS A 612 -7.76 9.84 -0.22
N ARG A 613 -7.16 8.74 0.24
CA ARG A 613 -7.51 7.39 -0.20
C ARG A 613 -7.47 6.43 0.97
N ILE A 614 -8.62 5.85 1.28
CA ILE A 614 -8.79 4.85 2.34
C ILE A 614 -9.28 3.55 1.69
N VAL A 615 -8.54 2.47 1.87
CA VAL A 615 -8.93 1.15 1.37
C VAL A 615 -8.89 0.18 2.54
N PRO A 616 -10.02 -0.11 3.17
CA PRO A 616 -10.11 -1.07 4.28
C PRO A 616 -9.49 -2.42 3.89
N GLY A 617 -8.77 -3.05 4.83
CA GLY A 617 -8.02 -4.28 4.53
C GLY A 617 -6.82 -4.11 3.60
N PHE A 618 -6.36 -2.88 3.35
CA PHE A 618 -5.18 -2.60 2.56
C PHE A 618 -4.35 -1.44 3.14
N VAL A 619 -4.63 -0.20 2.76
CA VAL A 619 -3.83 0.97 3.19
C VAL A 619 -4.70 2.21 3.35
N VAL A 620 -4.19 3.19 4.12
CA VAL A 620 -4.56 4.59 4.05
C VAL A 620 -3.44 5.37 3.38
N GLN A 621 -3.76 6.25 2.42
CA GLN A 621 -2.79 7.01 1.63
C GLN A 621 -3.09 8.50 1.72
N GLY A 622 -2.03 9.31 1.89
CA GLY A 622 -2.16 10.77 2.02
C GLY A 622 -0.90 11.53 1.67
N GLY A 623 -0.89 12.84 1.95
CA GLY A 623 0.26 13.71 1.73
C GLY A 623 0.34 14.34 0.34
N SER A 624 -0.74 14.28 -0.46
CA SER A 624 -0.84 14.97 -1.74
C SER A 624 -1.46 16.35 -1.57
N PRO A 625 -0.83 17.43 -2.09
CA PRO A 625 -1.45 18.77 -2.11
C PRO A 625 -2.73 18.85 -2.95
N GLY A 626 -2.85 18.00 -3.98
CA GLY A 626 -4.04 17.90 -4.81
C GLY A 626 -5.12 16.99 -4.23
N ALA A 627 -4.87 16.33 -3.08
CA ALA A 627 -5.72 15.27 -2.54
C ALA A 627 -6.03 14.19 -3.60
N ASN A 628 -5.02 13.79 -4.37
CA ASN A 628 -5.09 12.74 -5.39
C ASN A 628 -3.71 12.07 -5.60
N GLU A 629 -3.63 11.05 -6.46
CA GLU A 629 -2.42 10.24 -6.60
C GLU A 629 -1.31 10.90 -7.44
N TYR A 630 -1.58 11.96 -8.20
CA TYR A 630 -0.65 12.47 -9.22
C TYR A 630 0.04 13.79 -8.85
N VAL A 631 -0.42 14.47 -7.81
CA VAL A 631 0.17 15.73 -7.38
C VAL A 631 1.05 15.49 -6.14
N GLY A 632 2.37 15.67 -6.31
CA GLY A 632 3.36 15.54 -5.24
C GLY A 632 4.17 16.84 -5.06
N ASP A 633 5.26 16.76 -4.29
CA ASP A 633 6.12 17.92 -3.98
C ASP A 633 7.09 18.31 -5.13
N GLY A 634 7.20 17.50 -6.19
CA GLY A 634 7.93 17.85 -7.42
C GLY A 634 9.02 16.88 -7.84
N PRO A 635 10.12 16.67 -7.12
CA PRO A 635 11.16 15.70 -7.45
C PRO A 635 10.77 14.27 -7.09
N PHE A 636 11.39 13.28 -7.74
CA PHE A 636 11.28 11.88 -7.35
C PHE A 636 12.42 11.46 -6.42
N THR A 637 12.13 10.51 -5.50
CA THR A 637 13.14 9.73 -4.77
C THR A 637 13.29 8.34 -5.37
N ARG A 638 14.48 7.75 -5.14
CA ARG A 638 14.74 6.37 -5.52
C ARG A 638 14.10 5.40 -4.54
N ASP A 639 13.76 4.21 -5.04
CA ASP A 639 13.29 3.12 -4.19
C ASP A 639 14.43 2.61 -3.31
N GLU A 640 14.21 2.60 -2.00
CA GLU A 640 15.15 2.10 -0.99
C GLU A 640 14.59 0.81 -0.39
N LEU A 641 14.52 -0.23 -1.23
CA LEU A 641 13.93 -1.53 -0.87
C LEU A 641 14.75 -2.25 0.19
N THR A 642 14.06 -2.84 1.17
CA THR A 642 14.66 -3.53 2.32
C THR A 642 14.20 -4.98 2.43
N ARG A 643 14.74 -5.71 3.40
CA ARG A 643 14.24 -7.04 3.81
C ARG A 643 12.94 -6.97 4.63
N ARG A 644 12.52 -5.78 5.06
CA ARG A 644 11.27 -5.61 5.81
C ARG A 644 10.07 -5.93 4.96
N SER A 645 9.08 -6.55 5.58
CA SER A 645 7.76 -6.71 4.99
C SER A 645 6.87 -5.52 5.30
N HIS A 646 5.93 -5.30 4.40
CA HIS A 646 4.81 -4.38 4.58
C HIS A 646 3.81 -4.98 5.56
N LEU A 647 4.16 -4.98 6.84
CA LEU A 647 3.29 -5.42 7.93
C LEU A 647 2.34 -4.30 8.33
N ARG A 648 1.24 -4.65 8.99
CA ARG A 648 0.35 -3.67 9.61
C ARG A 648 1.14 -2.62 10.41
N GLY A 649 0.87 -1.34 10.17
CA GLY A 649 1.53 -0.21 10.81
C GLY A 649 2.84 0.23 10.16
N THR A 650 3.38 -0.47 9.16
CA THR A 650 4.51 0.08 8.39
C THR A 650 4.05 1.20 7.48
N VAL A 651 4.94 2.19 7.29
CA VAL A 651 4.69 3.38 6.48
C VAL A 651 5.58 3.36 5.26
N GLY A 652 4.96 3.36 4.09
CA GLY A 652 5.66 3.32 2.80
C GLY A 652 5.52 4.62 2.02
N VAL A 653 6.42 4.78 1.03
CA VAL A 653 6.34 5.86 0.03
C VAL A 653 5.44 5.41 -1.11
N SER A 654 4.46 6.23 -1.47
CA SER A 654 3.63 5.97 -2.63
C SER A 654 4.41 6.23 -3.92
N THR A 655 4.36 5.28 -4.86
CA THR A 655 5.08 5.36 -6.14
C THR A 655 4.19 4.97 -7.31
N ARG A 656 4.54 5.45 -8.49
CA ARG A 656 3.92 5.10 -9.77
C ARG A 656 4.90 4.32 -10.66
N GLY A 657 5.54 3.33 -10.06
CA GLY A 657 6.60 2.50 -10.64
C GLY A 657 7.97 2.81 -10.00
N ARG A 658 9.01 2.10 -10.45
CA ARG A 658 10.36 2.20 -9.88
C ARG A 658 10.90 3.63 -9.88
N ASP A 659 11.52 4.01 -8.76
CA ASP A 659 12.24 5.28 -8.58
C ASP A 659 11.34 6.51 -8.81
N THR A 660 10.08 6.46 -8.36
CA THR A 660 9.12 7.56 -8.53
C THR A 660 8.42 7.96 -7.24
N GLY A 661 9.09 7.73 -6.11
CA GLY A 661 8.60 8.21 -4.81
C GLY A 661 8.53 9.73 -4.76
N ASP A 662 7.47 10.25 -4.15
CA ASP A 662 7.30 11.68 -3.87
C ASP A 662 6.92 11.90 -2.39
N ALA A 663 6.29 13.00 -2.04
CA ALA A 663 5.88 13.26 -0.66
C ALA A 663 4.71 12.41 -0.18
N GLN A 664 4.03 11.66 -1.07
CA GLN A 664 2.89 10.87 -0.67
C GLN A 664 3.32 9.61 0.09
N LEU A 665 2.60 9.30 1.14
CA LEU A 665 2.84 8.15 2.00
C LEU A 665 1.59 7.28 2.13
N PHE A 666 1.80 6.01 2.45
CA PHE A 666 0.72 5.13 2.86
C PHE A 666 1.06 4.39 4.15
N ILE A 667 0.04 4.08 4.96
CA ILE A 667 0.15 3.26 6.17
C ILE A 667 -0.59 1.94 5.93
N ASN A 668 0.07 0.82 6.19
CA ASN A 668 -0.54 -0.49 6.01
C ASN A 668 -1.55 -0.79 7.12
N LEU A 669 -2.78 -1.09 6.76
CA LEU A 669 -3.85 -1.50 7.68
C LEU A 669 -3.77 -2.98 8.04
N VAL A 670 -3.18 -3.79 7.18
CA VAL A 670 -2.96 -5.23 7.31
C VAL A 670 -1.56 -5.61 6.84
N ASP A 671 -1.17 -6.88 6.96
CA ASP A 671 0.05 -7.39 6.36
C ASP A 671 -0.12 -7.47 4.83
N ASN A 672 0.72 -6.75 4.08
CA ASN A 672 0.65 -6.63 2.62
C ASN A 672 1.90 -7.20 1.92
N PRO A 673 2.16 -8.52 1.95
CA PRO A 673 3.38 -9.12 1.39
C PRO A 673 3.55 -8.86 -0.12
N ARG A 674 2.46 -8.57 -0.83
CA ARG A 674 2.50 -8.20 -2.27
C ARG A 674 3.24 -6.89 -2.54
N LEU A 675 3.41 -6.04 -1.53
CA LEU A 675 4.15 -4.78 -1.65
C LEU A 675 5.65 -4.96 -1.36
N ASP A 676 6.05 -6.09 -0.78
CA ASP A 676 7.44 -6.39 -0.45
C ASP A 676 8.31 -6.32 -1.71
N HIS A 677 9.48 -5.70 -1.57
CA HIS A 677 10.44 -5.47 -2.67
C HIS A 677 9.89 -4.63 -3.86
N ASN A 678 8.73 -3.98 -3.70
CA ASN A 678 8.15 -3.08 -4.70
C ASN A 678 8.04 -1.64 -4.21
N TYR A 679 7.92 -1.44 -2.89
CA TYR A 679 7.77 -0.12 -2.27
C TYR A 679 8.77 0.06 -1.13
N THR A 680 9.20 1.29 -0.91
CA THR A 680 10.09 1.67 0.18
C THR A 680 9.29 1.79 1.49
N ILE A 681 9.73 1.09 2.55
CA ILE A 681 9.28 1.33 3.92
C ILE A 681 10.28 2.28 4.57
N PHE A 682 9.82 3.45 5.04
CA PHE A 682 10.68 4.46 5.65
C PHE A 682 10.37 4.74 7.13
N ALA A 683 9.22 4.26 7.62
CA ALA A 683 8.79 4.44 9.00
C ALA A 683 7.85 3.32 9.47
N GLU A 684 7.54 3.33 10.77
CA GLU A 684 6.56 2.46 11.41
C GLU A 684 5.72 3.26 12.40
N VAL A 685 4.43 2.98 12.46
CA VAL A 685 3.53 3.48 13.51
C VAL A 685 3.85 2.76 14.81
N VAL A 686 4.21 3.50 15.84
CA VAL A 686 4.51 2.95 17.18
C VAL A 686 3.38 3.18 18.18
N ARG A 687 2.49 4.16 17.88
CA ARG A 687 1.25 4.45 18.63
C ARG A 687 0.23 5.08 17.70
N GLY A 688 -1.05 4.87 17.98
CA GLY A 688 -2.15 5.52 17.24
C GLY A 688 -2.66 4.70 16.05
N MET A 689 -2.43 3.37 16.01
CA MET A 689 -3.04 2.53 14.98
C MET A 689 -4.57 2.53 15.04
N GLU A 690 -5.15 2.70 16.23
CA GLU A 690 -6.58 2.89 16.42
C GLU A 690 -7.10 4.18 15.78
N VAL A 691 -6.27 5.23 15.69
CA VAL A 691 -6.58 6.45 14.95
C VAL A 691 -6.53 6.18 13.44
N VAL A 692 -5.51 5.43 12.99
CA VAL A 692 -5.37 5.06 11.56
C VAL A 692 -6.55 4.21 11.09
N ASP A 693 -7.01 3.25 11.89
CA ASP A 693 -8.15 2.38 11.56
C ASP A 693 -9.46 3.15 11.40
N GLY A 694 -9.64 4.23 12.16
CA GLY A 694 -10.84 5.07 12.11
C GLY A 694 -10.78 6.19 11.06
N LEU A 695 -9.71 6.32 10.27
CA LEU A 695 -9.62 7.37 9.25
C LEU A 695 -10.63 7.13 8.13
N LEU A 696 -11.28 8.22 7.72
CA LEU A 696 -12.14 8.27 6.55
C LEU A 696 -11.56 9.19 5.49
N GLU A 697 -12.03 9.06 4.25
CA GLU A 697 -11.61 9.88 3.12
C GLU A 697 -11.71 11.37 3.44
N GLY A 698 -10.64 12.12 3.16
CA GLY A 698 -10.59 13.54 3.46
C GLY A 698 -10.17 13.88 4.90
N ALA A 699 -9.82 12.91 5.74
CA ALA A 699 -9.28 13.16 7.08
C ALA A 699 -8.03 14.05 7.01
N VAL A 700 -8.04 15.17 7.76
CA VAL A 700 -7.04 16.25 7.63
C VAL A 700 -5.92 16.09 8.65
N ILE A 701 -4.70 16.17 8.19
CA ILE A 701 -3.49 16.34 9.01
C ILE A 701 -3.47 17.78 9.51
N ASP A 702 -3.58 18.01 10.82
CA ASP A 702 -3.47 19.35 11.38
C ASP A 702 -2.03 19.86 11.25
N ARG A 703 -1.08 19.08 11.75
CA ARG A 703 0.38 19.31 11.63
C ARG A 703 1.16 18.07 12.04
N ILE A 704 2.48 18.10 11.77
CA ILE A 704 3.42 17.11 12.29
C ILE A 704 4.36 17.77 13.30
N VAL A 705 4.40 17.24 14.52
CA VAL A 705 5.31 17.70 15.58
C VAL A 705 6.36 16.65 15.90
N TRP A 706 7.48 17.08 16.48
CA TRP A 706 8.65 16.26 16.74
C TRP A 706 8.89 16.08 18.23
N ARG A 707 9.29 14.86 18.64
CA ARG A 707 9.64 14.53 20.01
C ARG A 707 10.96 13.79 20.09
#